data_0110b06065df247dc009ab2266ea9200
#
_entry.id   0110b06065df247dc009ab2266ea9200
#
_cell.length_a   1.000
_cell.length_b   1.000
_cell.length_c   1.000
_cell.angle_alpha   90.00
_cell.angle_beta   90.00
_cell.angle_gamma   90.00
#
_symmetry.space_group_name_H-M   'P 1'
#
loop_
_entity.id
_entity.type
_entity.pdbx_description
1 polymer ?
#
loop_
_entity_poly.entity_id
_entity_poly.type
_entity_poly.pdbx_seq_one_letter_code
_entity_poly.pdbx_strand_id
1 'polypeptide(L)'
;MGKLKSLFLVFLIALVLPTTAKEYKYKTVPGDLTKTRIYKLDNGLTVYLSVNDNEPRIQTYIAVRTGSRNDPPETTGLAHYFEHLMFKGTRLFGTTDAAAEAPLLDSIQNRFEVYRTLKDSVQRREYYHGIDSLSQLAAKYFIPNEYDKLMAAIGAKGTNAFTGYDMTCFVEDIPSNEVENWARIEADRFQNMVIRGFHTELEAVYEEYNIGLTNDFEKAYNALNYKLYPGHPYGTQTIIGTQEHLKNPSILNLKKYFKRYYVPNNVAICMSGDFNPDEVIAVIDKYFGSWKPNPHLSQPEYAPLKELTATTDTTVVGNDAERVLVGWRFDKASSMQADTLKLVSEMLDNDIAGLFNLDLNQSMKCMSASALTEWKTEYSSMILNGRPKKNQTLDEVKELMLSEIDKLKRGDFDENLIKAVANNEKLKFYQSIESNKDRADMMATAFINRAKWGDVIGRIDRISGITKQQVIDFARRHFLDNYVTVYKRIGTDTTLKKIDKPQITPIPANRDLQSDFVKEIINSKVEPIHPKFVVFKKDIVKGKTKKSKLPVLYVKNTENGRFKLTYYIMQGQENDKWLEYAANYMKLLGTDKMTAKQLQQKFYELACSYKIDVRAREMSVSISGLAENMPEAISLFDDFIENAKVDTAAYSKFVEKEEDLRSFLKLSQDANYAYLQVYGMYGT
;
A
#
# COMPACT_ATOMS: atom_id res chain seq x y z
N MET A 1 6.72 61.09 -72.77
CA MET A 1 5.62 60.99 -71.79
C MET A 1 5.48 59.52 -71.40
N GLY A 2 6.04 59.12 -70.31
CA GLY A 2 6.00 57.76 -69.82
C GLY A 2 5.80 57.79 -68.31
N LYS A 3 4.75 57.27 -67.80
CA LYS A 3 4.35 57.28 -66.40
C LYS A 3 5.08 56.16 -65.63
N LEU A 4 5.89 56.55 -64.65
CA LEU A 4 6.48 55.69 -63.60
C LEU A 4 5.39 55.16 -62.74
N LYS A 5 5.22 53.81 -62.61
CA LYS A 5 4.42 53.16 -61.58
C LYS A 5 5.36 52.66 -60.48
N SER A 6 5.35 53.34 -59.34
CA SER A 6 6.01 52.89 -58.14
C SER A 6 5.25 51.73 -57.55
N LEU A 7 5.87 50.55 -57.40
CA LEU A 7 5.40 49.39 -56.73
C LEU A 7 5.84 49.46 -55.25
N PHE A 8 4.92 49.73 -54.31
CA PHE A 8 5.17 49.64 -52.84
C PHE A 8 5.09 48.18 -52.43
N LEU A 9 6.26 47.59 -52.17
CA LEU A 9 6.37 46.27 -51.58
C LEU A 9 6.31 46.41 -50.02
N VAL A 10 5.15 46.10 -49.41
CA VAL A 10 5.04 46.05 -47.96
C VAL A 10 5.62 44.73 -47.47
N PHE A 11 6.80 44.76 -46.88
CA PHE A 11 7.37 43.64 -46.16
C PHE A 11 6.64 43.50 -44.81
N LEU A 12 5.76 42.50 -44.71
CA LEU A 12 5.18 42.06 -43.42
C LEU A 12 6.27 41.21 -42.72
N ILE A 13 7.07 41.85 -41.85
CA ILE A 13 7.93 41.13 -40.91
C ILE A 13 6.99 40.54 -39.84
N ALA A 14 6.64 39.27 -40.00
CA ALA A 14 6.06 38.50 -38.90
C ALA A 14 7.14 38.36 -37.83
N LEU A 15 7.02 39.14 -36.74
CA LEU A 15 7.79 38.91 -35.54
C LEU A 15 7.35 37.55 -34.98
N VAL A 16 8.09 36.51 -35.35
CA VAL A 16 8.08 35.25 -34.62
C VAL A 16 8.81 35.54 -33.30
N LEU A 17 8.04 35.94 -32.29
CA LEU A 17 8.55 35.93 -30.92
C LEU A 17 8.93 34.48 -30.64
N PRO A 18 10.16 34.17 -30.26
CA PRO A 18 10.49 32.85 -29.79
C PRO A 18 9.64 32.66 -28.52
N THR A 19 8.66 31.79 -28.57
CA THR A 19 8.04 31.27 -27.38
C THR A 19 9.14 30.50 -26.63
N THR A 20 9.81 31.16 -25.71
CA THR A 20 10.73 30.51 -24.81
C THR A 20 9.89 29.47 -24.05
N ALA A 21 10.12 28.20 -24.34
CA ALA A 21 9.50 27.12 -23.61
C ALA A 21 9.75 27.35 -22.10
N LYS A 22 8.71 27.24 -21.29
CA LYS A 22 8.82 27.43 -19.84
C LYS A 22 9.85 26.43 -19.30
N GLU A 23 10.89 26.92 -18.66
CA GLU A 23 11.89 26.08 -18.01
C GLU A 23 11.38 25.69 -16.63
N TYR A 24 11.30 24.39 -16.36
CA TYR A 24 10.85 23.84 -15.07
C TYR A 24 12.05 23.50 -14.19
N LYS A 25 12.22 24.24 -13.09
CA LYS A 25 13.27 23.96 -12.10
C LYS A 25 12.91 22.73 -11.26
N TYR A 26 13.88 21.85 -11.06
CA TYR A 26 13.72 20.66 -10.23
C TYR A 26 14.90 20.47 -9.27
N LYS A 27 14.67 19.66 -8.23
CA LYS A 27 15.70 19.20 -7.30
C LYS A 27 16.00 17.74 -7.58
N THR A 28 17.26 17.35 -7.38
CA THR A 28 17.73 15.95 -7.37
C THR A 28 18.54 15.70 -6.12
N VAL A 29 18.76 14.42 -5.79
CA VAL A 29 19.62 14.00 -4.69
C VAL A 29 20.82 13.26 -5.24
N PRO A 30 22.06 13.65 -4.92
CA PRO A 30 23.25 12.91 -5.31
C PRO A 30 23.19 11.47 -4.80
N GLY A 31 23.53 10.50 -5.64
CA GLY A 31 23.50 9.07 -5.29
C GLY A 31 22.13 8.41 -5.35
N ASP A 32 21.08 9.15 -5.71
CA ASP A 32 19.76 8.58 -5.93
C ASP A 32 19.72 7.69 -7.17
N LEU A 33 19.62 6.38 -6.97
CA LEU A 33 19.54 5.39 -8.04
C LEU A 33 18.25 5.49 -8.86
N THR A 34 17.19 6.06 -8.27
CA THR A 34 15.92 6.30 -8.98
C THR A 34 15.96 7.52 -9.87
N LYS A 35 17.00 8.36 -9.72
CA LYS A 35 17.20 9.62 -10.46
C LYS A 35 15.98 10.54 -10.43
N THR A 36 15.27 10.53 -9.31
CA THR A 36 14.01 11.26 -9.14
C THR A 36 14.21 12.76 -9.29
N ARG A 37 13.44 13.40 -10.18
CA ARG A 37 13.31 14.85 -10.31
C ARG A 37 12.11 15.34 -9.50
N ILE A 38 12.32 16.32 -8.63
CA ILE A 38 11.28 16.88 -7.76
C ILE A 38 11.02 18.33 -8.19
N TYR A 39 9.83 18.55 -8.72
CA TYR A 39 9.35 19.86 -9.16
C TYR A 39 8.36 20.43 -8.15
N LYS A 40 8.27 21.74 -8.10
CA LYS A 40 7.21 22.47 -7.41
C LYS A 40 6.65 23.51 -8.35
N LEU A 41 5.40 23.35 -8.76
CA LEU A 41 4.71 24.29 -9.64
C LEU A 41 4.34 25.59 -8.90
N ASP A 42 4.02 26.63 -9.66
CA ASP A 42 3.72 27.97 -9.13
C ASP A 42 2.49 27.98 -8.17
N ASN A 43 1.55 27.06 -8.40
CA ASN A 43 0.37 26.85 -7.53
C ASN A 43 0.65 25.97 -6.29
N GLY A 44 1.89 25.54 -6.09
CA GLY A 44 2.32 24.74 -4.95
C GLY A 44 2.23 23.23 -5.13
N LEU A 45 1.72 22.73 -6.27
CA LEU A 45 1.68 21.30 -6.59
C LEU A 45 3.11 20.74 -6.63
N THR A 46 3.34 19.65 -5.92
CA THR A 46 4.63 18.94 -5.95
C THR A 46 4.55 17.80 -6.96
N VAL A 47 5.58 17.65 -7.79
CA VAL A 47 5.62 16.57 -8.80
C VAL A 47 6.94 15.82 -8.68
N TYR A 48 6.87 14.51 -8.50
CA TYR A 48 7.99 13.59 -8.48
C TYR A 48 7.99 12.77 -9.75
N LEU A 49 9.07 12.80 -10.50
CA LEU A 49 9.23 12.06 -11.76
C LEU A 49 10.48 11.17 -11.68
N SER A 50 10.30 9.86 -11.83
CA SER A 50 11.37 8.85 -11.84
C SER A 50 11.28 8.01 -13.11
N VAL A 51 12.24 8.15 -14.02
CA VAL A 51 12.26 7.38 -15.26
C VAL A 51 12.68 5.94 -15.00
N ASN A 52 11.92 5.00 -15.53
CA ASN A 52 12.21 3.57 -15.56
C ASN A 52 11.53 2.94 -16.79
N ASP A 53 12.31 2.73 -17.84
CA ASP A 53 11.86 2.34 -19.19
C ASP A 53 11.84 0.81 -19.41
N ASN A 54 11.76 0.02 -18.33
CA ASN A 54 11.71 -1.43 -18.41
C ASN A 54 10.42 -1.96 -19.07
N GLU A 55 9.36 -1.21 -18.97
CA GLU A 55 8.07 -1.46 -19.64
C GLU A 55 7.46 -0.14 -20.13
N PRO A 56 6.70 -0.17 -21.24
CA PRO A 56 6.12 1.05 -21.83
C PRO A 56 4.86 1.48 -21.06
N ARG A 57 5.00 1.59 -19.75
CA ARG A 57 3.92 1.95 -18.83
C ARG A 57 4.42 2.93 -17.78
N ILE A 58 3.49 3.61 -17.15
CA ILE A 58 3.74 4.59 -16.10
C ILE A 58 2.80 4.30 -14.93
N GLN A 59 3.39 4.08 -13.77
CA GLN A 59 2.63 4.07 -12.53
C GLN A 59 2.46 5.50 -12.01
N THR A 60 1.23 5.88 -11.74
CA THR A 60 0.87 7.20 -11.21
C THR A 60 0.31 7.06 -9.80
N TYR A 61 0.66 7.99 -8.93
CA TYR A 61 0.10 8.19 -7.60
C TYR A 61 -0.25 9.67 -7.46
N ILE A 62 -1.52 9.98 -7.18
CA ILE A 62 -1.92 11.32 -6.74
C ILE A 62 -2.16 11.25 -5.24
N ALA A 63 -1.21 11.75 -4.46
CA ALA A 63 -1.20 11.65 -3.01
C ALA A 63 -1.68 12.97 -2.38
N VAL A 64 -2.72 12.89 -1.56
CA VAL A 64 -3.29 14.02 -0.82
C VAL A 64 -2.94 13.88 0.66
N ARG A 65 -2.38 14.94 1.29
CA ARG A 65 -2.05 14.96 2.74
C ARG A 65 -3.31 15.17 3.57
N THR A 66 -4.23 14.23 3.48
CA THR A 66 -5.45 14.18 4.28
C THR A 66 -5.97 12.77 4.35
N GLY A 67 -6.46 12.37 5.51
CA GLY A 67 -7.04 11.06 5.76
C GLY A 67 -7.98 11.12 6.95
N SER A 68 -8.29 10.00 7.57
CA SER A 68 -9.29 9.94 8.66
C SER A 68 -8.91 10.80 9.86
N ARG A 69 -7.63 11.08 10.09
CA ARG A 69 -7.17 12.02 11.12
C ARG A 69 -7.73 13.44 10.93
N ASN A 70 -8.04 13.81 9.71
CA ASN A 70 -8.57 15.13 9.34
C ASN A 70 -10.10 15.20 9.36
N ASP A 71 -10.78 14.10 9.65
CA ASP A 71 -12.23 14.09 9.75
C ASP A 71 -12.71 14.97 10.90
N PRO A 72 -13.80 15.73 10.72
CA PRO A 72 -14.45 16.37 11.86
C PRO A 72 -14.88 15.31 12.88
N PRO A 73 -14.65 15.53 14.19
CA PRO A 73 -14.98 14.56 15.23
C PRO A 73 -16.45 14.10 15.22
N GLU A 74 -17.34 14.97 14.71
CA GLU A 74 -18.78 14.71 14.60
C GLU A 74 -19.21 14.03 13.29
N THR A 75 -18.26 13.77 12.37
CA THR A 75 -18.53 13.09 11.07
C THR A 75 -17.31 12.27 10.63
N THR A 76 -16.90 11.30 11.44
CA THR A 76 -15.79 10.40 11.10
C THR A 76 -16.15 9.44 9.97
N GLY A 77 -15.14 8.93 9.24
CA GLY A 77 -15.30 8.16 8.02
C GLY A 77 -15.48 9.03 6.77
N LEU A 78 -15.38 10.35 6.92
CA LEU A 78 -15.61 11.30 5.84
C LEU A 78 -14.52 11.22 4.78
N ALA A 79 -13.25 11.07 5.17
CA ALA A 79 -12.13 10.95 4.24
C ALA A 79 -12.29 9.74 3.32
N HIS A 80 -12.62 8.58 3.88
CA HIS A 80 -12.84 7.34 3.15
C HIS A 80 -14.08 7.43 2.24
N TYR A 81 -15.19 7.91 2.77
CA TYR A 81 -16.38 8.10 1.95
C TYR A 81 -16.15 9.10 0.81
N PHE A 82 -15.36 10.15 1.05
CA PHE A 82 -15.01 11.10 0.00
C PHE A 82 -14.14 10.47 -1.09
N GLU A 83 -13.25 9.55 -0.75
CA GLU A 83 -12.49 8.75 -1.72
C GLU A 83 -13.43 8.07 -2.72
N HIS A 84 -14.47 7.35 -2.24
CA HIS A 84 -15.47 6.71 -3.08
C HIS A 84 -16.20 7.70 -4.01
N LEU A 85 -16.53 8.87 -3.49
CA LEU A 85 -17.24 9.90 -4.26
C LEU A 85 -16.38 10.53 -5.36
N MET A 86 -15.06 10.48 -5.25
CA MET A 86 -14.14 10.94 -6.29
C MET A 86 -14.27 10.16 -7.61
N PHE A 87 -14.86 8.97 -7.60
CA PHE A 87 -15.10 8.15 -8.80
C PHE A 87 -16.44 8.44 -9.48
N LYS A 88 -17.27 9.34 -8.93
CA LYS A 88 -18.64 9.59 -9.43
C LYS A 88 -18.73 10.65 -10.52
N GLY A 89 -17.60 11.23 -10.91
CA GLY A 89 -17.47 12.15 -12.04
C GLY A 89 -17.45 13.63 -11.68
N THR A 90 -17.54 14.45 -12.71
CA THR A 90 -17.40 15.90 -12.68
C THR A 90 -18.56 16.57 -13.41
N ARG A 91 -18.38 17.82 -13.82
CA ARG A 91 -19.33 18.46 -14.73
C ARG A 91 -19.16 18.00 -16.18
N LEU A 92 -18.00 17.42 -16.54
CA LEU A 92 -17.72 16.96 -17.89
C LEU A 92 -18.09 15.50 -18.12
N PHE A 93 -18.00 14.68 -17.11
CA PHE A 93 -18.32 13.25 -17.18
C PHE A 93 -19.08 12.76 -15.94
N GLY A 94 -19.74 11.61 -16.03
CA GLY A 94 -20.62 11.06 -14.99
C GLY A 94 -22.04 11.63 -15.05
N THR A 95 -22.36 12.45 -16.05
CA THR A 95 -23.69 13.02 -16.26
C THR A 95 -23.95 13.31 -17.73
N THR A 96 -25.22 13.24 -18.13
CA THR A 96 -25.68 13.68 -19.47
C THR A 96 -25.98 15.16 -19.54
N ASP A 97 -26.32 15.81 -18.41
CA ASP A 97 -26.63 17.24 -18.32
C ASP A 97 -26.34 17.76 -16.91
N ALA A 98 -25.15 18.29 -16.71
CA ALA A 98 -24.73 18.85 -15.44
C ALA A 98 -25.56 20.07 -14.98
N ALA A 99 -26.13 20.85 -15.92
CA ALA A 99 -26.90 22.03 -15.59
C ALA A 99 -28.30 21.65 -15.07
N ALA A 100 -28.95 20.68 -15.68
CA ALA A 100 -30.23 20.15 -15.25
C ALA A 100 -30.13 19.33 -13.95
N GLU A 101 -29.01 18.63 -13.73
CA GLU A 101 -28.75 17.85 -12.53
C GLU A 101 -28.45 18.70 -11.28
N ALA A 102 -27.75 19.82 -11.42
CA ALA A 102 -27.24 20.62 -10.30
C ALA A 102 -28.31 21.05 -9.27
N PRO A 103 -29.52 21.56 -9.65
CA PRO A 103 -30.55 21.94 -8.68
C PRO A 103 -31.10 20.76 -7.87
N LEU A 104 -31.09 19.55 -8.46
CA LEU A 104 -31.50 18.32 -7.75
C LEU A 104 -30.49 17.93 -6.71
N LEU A 105 -29.17 17.97 -7.05
CA LEU A 105 -28.10 17.69 -6.12
C LEU A 105 -28.07 18.68 -4.95
N ASP A 106 -28.30 19.96 -5.18
CA ASP A 106 -28.42 20.96 -4.12
C ASP A 106 -29.64 20.70 -3.22
N SER A 107 -30.76 20.28 -3.79
CA SER A 107 -31.95 19.89 -3.03
C SER A 107 -31.71 18.65 -2.17
N ILE A 108 -31.01 17.65 -2.70
CA ILE A 108 -30.57 16.44 -1.96
C ILE A 108 -29.67 16.83 -0.80
N GLN A 109 -28.65 17.69 -1.05
CA GLN A 109 -27.78 18.20 0.01
C GLN A 109 -28.58 18.83 1.14
N ASN A 110 -29.46 19.77 0.82
CA ASN A 110 -30.24 20.49 1.83
C ASN A 110 -31.12 19.54 2.65
N ARG A 111 -31.67 18.50 2.02
CA ARG A 111 -32.45 17.48 2.72
C ARG A 111 -31.61 16.62 3.64
N PHE A 112 -30.40 16.25 3.26
CA PHE A 112 -29.51 15.51 4.15
C PHE A 112 -29.13 16.33 5.39
N GLU A 113 -28.92 17.63 5.26
CA GLU A 113 -28.62 18.50 6.42
C GLU A 113 -29.80 18.59 7.41
N VAL A 114 -31.05 18.58 6.92
CA VAL A 114 -32.25 18.48 7.77
C VAL A 114 -32.38 17.07 8.37
N TYR A 115 -32.20 16.01 7.57
CA TYR A 115 -32.28 14.61 8.01
C TYR A 115 -31.39 14.32 9.21
N ARG A 116 -30.19 14.89 9.27
CA ARG A 116 -29.24 14.76 10.39
C ARG A 116 -29.79 15.29 11.70
N THR A 117 -30.70 16.23 11.69
CA THR A 117 -31.28 16.84 12.91
C THR A 117 -32.44 16.04 13.47
N LEU A 118 -33.06 15.18 12.66
CA LEU A 118 -34.20 14.37 13.06
C LEU A 118 -33.76 13.23 13.97
N LYS A 119 -34.48 13.06 15.11
CA LYS A 119 -34.19 12.03 16.11
C LYS A 119 -35.19 10.87 16.06
N ASP A 120 -36.44 11.17 15.75
CA ASP A 120 -37.52 10.18 15.68
C ASP A 120 -37.36 9.28 14.44
N SER A 121 -37.43 7.98 14.63
CA SER A 121 -37.18 6.97 13.59
C SER A 121 -38.25 6.95 12.51
N VAL A 122 -39.53 7.29 12.83
CA VAL A 122 -40.61 7.33 11.87
C VAL A 122 -40.44 8.56 10.98
N GLN A 123 -40.23 9.74 11.60
CA GLN A 123 -39.98 10.97 10.88
C GLN A 123 -38.77 10.87 9.96
N ARG A 124 -37.66 10.22 10.44
CA ARG A 124 -36.49 9.99 9.60
C ARG A 124 -36.79 9.14 8.39
N ARG A 125 -37.59 8.07 8.52
CA ARG A 125 -37.99 7.20 7.44
C ARG A 125 -38.81 7.93 6.41
N GLU A 126 -39.85 8.65 6.85
CA GLU A 126 -40.71 9.46 5.97
C GLU A 126 -39.90 10.54 5.23
N TYR A 127 -39.03 11.22 5.94
CA TYR A 127 -38.19 12.26 5.35
C TYR A 127 -37.21 11.71 4.32
N TYR A 128 -36.70 10.48 4.54
CA TYR A 128 -35.77 9.80 3.63
C TYR A 128 -36.43 9.43 2.29
N HIS A 129 -37.74 9.12 2.25
CA HIS A 129 -38.46 8.92 1.01
C HIS A 129 -38.40 10.14 0.07
N GLY A 130 -38.37 11.34 0.65
CA GLY A 130 -38.20 12.57 -0.15
C GLY A 130 -36.80 12.73 -0.71
N ILE A 131 -35.77 12.23 0.02
CA ILE A 131 -34.37 12.16 -0.46
C ILE A 131 -34.27 11.15 -1.60
N ASP A 132 -34.83 9.95 -1.42
CA ASP A 132 -34.86 8.90 -2.43
C ASP A 132 -35.56 9.38 -3.74
N SER A 133 -36.70 10.02 -3.61
CA SER A 133 -37.44 10.56 -4.77
C SER A 133 -36.62 11.59 -5.57
N LEU A 134 -35.95 12.51 -4.90
CA LEU A 134 -35.03 13.46 -5.57
C LEU A 134 -33.83 12.77 -6.19
N SER A 135 -33.29 11.75 -5.51
CA SER A 135 -32.17 10.97 -6.02
C SER A 135 -32.54 10.21 -7.29
N GLN A 136 -33.80 9.69 -7.39
CA GLN A 136 -34.32 9.07 -8.61
C GLN A 136 -34.44 10.08 -9.76
N LEU A 137 -34.80 11.32 -9.47
CA LEU A 137 -34.86 12.38 -10.49
C LEU A 137 -33.44 12.73 -10.98
N ALA A 138 -32.49 12.87 -10.07
CA ALA A 138 -31.08 13.14 -10.41
C ALA A 138 -30.44 11.95 -11.17
N ALA A 139 -30.81 10.71 -10.83
CA ALA A 139 -30.29 9.50 -11.47
C ALA A 139 -30.65 9.39 -12.97
N LYS A 140 -31.64 10.16 -13.47
CA LYS A 140 -31.94 10.23 -14.91
C LYS A 140 -30.77 10.84 -15.70
N TYR A 141 -29.98 11.70 -15.08
CA TYR A 141 -28.85 12.37 -15.69
C TYR A 141 -27.53 11.62 -15.38
N PHE A 142 -27.46 10.89 -14.27
CA PHE A 142 -26.25 10.22 -13.80
C PHE A 142 -25.84 9.07 -14.71
N ILE A 143 -24.58 9.02 -15.08
CA ILE A 143 -23.93 7.91 -15.81
C ILE A 143 -22.98 7.20 -14.83
N PRO A 144 -23.42 6.08 -14.20
CA PRO A 144 -22.58 5.35 -13.27
C PRO A 144 -21.32 4.78 -13.92
N ASN A 145 -20.22 4.72 -13.16
CA ASN A 145 -18.94 4.09 -13.56
C ASN A 145 -18.32 4.66 -14.85
N GLU A 146 -18.62 5.93 -15.19
CA GLU A 146 -18.07 6.54 -16.39
C GLU A 146 -16.55 6.81 -16.26
N TYR A 147 -16.06 7.02 -15.02
CA TYR A 147 -14.64 7.09 -14.76
C TYR A 147 -13.92 5.78 -15.12
N ASP A 148 -14.49 4.63 -14.77
CA ASP A 148 -13.91 3.32 -15.14
C ASP A 148 -13.86 3.13 -16.66
N LYS A 149 -14.89 3.65 -17.37
CA LYS A 149 -14.90 3.65 -18.85
C LYS A 149 -13.76 4.52 -19.41
N LEU A 150 -13.50 5.68 -18.81
CA LEU A 150 -12.39 6.56 -19.19
C LEU A 150 -11.03 5.87 -18.96
N MET A 151 -10.82 5.29 -17.79
CA MET A 151 -9.58 4.57 -17.48
C MET A 151 -9.39 3.35 -18.39
N ALA A 152 -10.45 2.58 -18.66
CA ALA A 152 -10.40 1.47 -19.59
C ALA A 152 -10.08 1.93 -21.02
N ALA A 153 -10.64 3.07 -21.47
CA ALA A 153 -10.42 3.61 -22.81
C ALA A 153 -8.95 3.99 -23.04
N ILE A 154 -8.26 4.53 -22.04
CA ILE A 154 -6.82 4.83 -22.10
C ILE A 154 -5.93 3.63 -21.77
N GLY A 155 -6.50 2.43 -21.57
CA GLY A 155 -5.73 1.22 -21.26
C GLY A 155 -5.10 1.19 -19.87
N ALA A 156 -5.66 1.92 -18.91
CA ALA A 156 -5.23 1.87 -17.52
C ALA A 156 -5.49 0.51 -16.89
N LYS A 157 -4.63 0.13 -15.94
CA LYS A 157 -4.74 -1.09 -15.12
C LYS A 157 -4.58 -0.73 -13.66
N GLY A 158 -5.15 -1.57 -12.78
CA GLY A 158 -4.98 -1.40 -11.35
C GLY A 158 -5.48 -0.07 -10.80
N THR A 159 -6.45 0.57 -11.53
CA THR A 159 -7.12 1.78 -11.06
C THR A 159 -7.74 1.52 -9.70
N ASN A 160 -7.28 2.26 -8.70
CA ASN A 160 -7.73 2.10 -7.33
C ASN A 160 -7.47 3.39 -6.53
N ALA A 161 -7.96 3.41 -5.29
CA ALA A 161 -7.61 4.42 -4.31
C ALA A 161 -7.55 3.77 -2.92
N PHE A 162 -6.96 4.46 -1.98
CA PHE A 162 -6.95 4.03 -0.59
C PHE A 162 -6.81 5.23 0.35
N THR A 163 -7.47 5.13 1.49
CA THR A 163 -7.42 6.11 2.57
C THR A 163 -6.72 5.51 3.79
N GLY A 164 -5.79 6.28 4.35
CA GLY A 164 -5.15 5.99 5.63
C GLY A 164 -5.47 7.08 6.66
N TYR A 165 -4.76 7.06 7.77
CA TYR A 165 -4.91 8.12 8.79
C TYR A 165 -4.46 9.50 8.27
N ASP A 166 -3.37 9.55 7.52
CA ASP A 166 -2.69 10.78 7.10
C ASP A 166 -2.77 11.08 5.61
N MET A 167 -3.33 10.17 4.82
CA MET A 167 -3.33 10.27 3.36
C MET A 167 -4.58 9.69 2.71
N THR A 168 -4.89 10.20 1.53
CA THR A 168 -5.71 9.57 0.51
C THR A 168 -4.92 9.54 -0.79
N CYS A 169 -4.76 8.37 -1.40
CA CYS A 169 -4.02 8.19 -2.64
C CYS A 169 -4.91 7.59 -3.72
N PHE A 170 -4.73 8.08 -4.96
CA PHE A 170 -5.36 7.56 -6.18
C PHE A 170 -4.25 7.02 -7.08
N VAL A 171 -4.43 5.81 -7.60
CA VAL A 171 -3.34 5.07 -8.27
C VAL A 171 -3.81 4.45 -9.57
N GLU A 172 -3.03 4.62 -10.62
CA GLU A 172 -3.26 4.01 -11.93
C GLU A 172 -1.92 3.57 -12.55
N ASP A 173 -1.95 2.47 -13.29
CA ASP A 173 -0.91 2.06 -14.20
C ASP A 173 -1.39 2.30 -15.62
N ILE A 174 -0.83 3.29 -16.31
CA ILE A 174 -1.26 3.74 -17.64
C ILE A 174 -0.21 3.40 -18.71
N PRO A 175 -0.60 3.21 -19.98
CA PRO A 175 0.36 3.20 -21.10
C PRO A 175 1.15 4.51 -21.18
N SER A 176 2.42 4.45 -21.56
CA SER A 176 3.32 5.61 -21.59
C SER A 176 2.91 6.71 -22.58
N ASN A 177 2.12 6.36 -23.59
CA ASN A 177 1.59 7.29 -24.57
C ASN A 177 0.28 7.99 -24.17
N GLU A 178 -0.29 7.66 -22.99
CA GLU A 178 -1.59 8.16 -22.52
C GLU A 178 -1.50 9.25 -21.43
N VAL A 179 -0.31 9.79 -21.19
CA VAL A 179 -0.08 10.80 -20.13
C VAL A 179 -0.97 12.02 -20.29
N GLU A 180 -1.18 12.50 -21.54
CA GLU A 180 -2.02 13.67 -21.76
C GLU A 180 -3.51 13.40 -21.48
N ASN A 181 -4.05 12.27 -21.92
CA ASN A 181 -5.43 11.88 -21.62
C ASN A 181 -5.63 11.64 -20.12
N TRP A 182 -4.69 10.96 -19.46
CA TRP A 182 -4.70 10.79 -18.02
C TRP A 182 -4.72 12.15 -17.31
N ALA A 183 -3.83 13.08 -17.70
CA ALA A 183 -3.77 14.40 -17.08
C ALA A 183 -5.06 15.21 -17.29
N ARG A 184 -5.72 15.10 -18.45
CA ARG A 184 -7.03 15.72 -18.70
C ARG A 184 -8.11 15.20 -17.76
N ILE A 185 -8.18 13.87 -17.59
CA ILE A 185 -9.17 13.22 -16.75
C ILE A 185 -8.96 13.58 -15.28
N GLU A 186 -7.72 13.40 -14.80
CA GLU A 186 -7.39 13.61 -13.40
C GLU A 186 -7.45 15.08 -12.99
N ALA A 187 -7.01 15.98 -13.84
CA ALA A 187 -7.08 17.42 -13.56
C ALA A 187 -8.53 17.89 -13.43
N ASP A 188 -9.43 17.39 -14.26
CA ASP A 188 -10.86 17.73 -14.14
C ASP A 188 -11.45 17.12 -12.85
N ARG A 189 -11.13 15.86 -12.56
CA ARG A 189 -11.57 15.16 -11.37
C ARG A 189 -11.15 15.89 -10.08
N PHE A 190 -9.90 16.28 -9.97
CA PHE A 190 -9.38 16.96 -8.78
C PHE A 190 -9.80 18.41 -8.64
N GLN A 191 -10.18 19.08 -9.73
CA GLN A 191 -10.60 20.48 -9.71
C GLN A 191 -12.13 20.66 -9.69
N ASN A 192 -12.89 19.76 -10.33
CA ASN A 192 -14.29 19.97 -10.67
C ASN A 192 -15.21 18.82 -10.27
N MET A 193 -14.79 17.94 -9.33
CA MET A 193 -15.61 16.81 -8.90
C MET A 193 -17.01 17.26 -8.43
N VAL A 194 -18.00 16.43 -8.68
CA VAL A 194 -19.39 16.64 -8.29
C VAL A 194 -19.85 15.46 -7.45
N ILE A 195 -20.39 15.74 -6.27
CA ILE A 195 -20.96 14.72 -5.40
C ILE A 195 -22.31 14.28 -6.00
N ARG A 196 -22.34 13.06 -6.57
CA ARG A 196 -23.55 12.43 -7.11
C ARG A 196 -23.61 10.95 -6.73
N GLY A 197 -24.77 10.33 -6.88
CA GLY A 197 -24.97 8.95 -6.42
C GLY A 197 -24.73 8.77 -4.92
N PHE A 198 -24.88 9.84 -4.14
CA PHE A 198 -24.45 9.92 -2.75
C PHE A 198 -25.05 8.80 -1.89
N HIS A 199 -26.36 8.64 -1.87
CA HIS A 199 -27.02 7.64 -1.03
C HIS A 199 -26.74 6.20 -1.51
N THR A 200 -26.57 5.99 -2.80
CA THR A 200 -26.24 4.67 -3.38
C THR A 200 -24.82 4.25 -2.97
N GLU A 201 -23.87 5.18 -3.00
CA GLU A 201 -22.50 4.91 -2.57
C GLU A 201 -22.40 4.72 -1.06
N LEU A 202 -23.24 5.42 -0.30
CA LEU A 202 -23.32 5.23 1.14
C LEU A 202 -23.72 3.79 1.52
N GLU A 203 -24.55 3.12 0.70
CA GLU A 203 -24.83 1.70 0.90
C GLU A 203 -23.63 0.80 0.77
N ALA A 204 -22.72 1.09 -0.20
CA ALA A 204 -21.47 0.35 -0.33
C ALA A 204 -20.61 0.51 0.93
N VAL A 205 -20.46 1.74 1.44
CA VAL A 205 -19.72 2.02 2.67
C VAL A 205 -20.37 1.37 3.90
N TYR A 206 -21.71 1.27 3.95
CA TYR A 206 -22.40 0.52 5.01
C TYR A 206 -22.07 -0.96 4.97
N GLU A 207 -22.00 -1.57 3.78
CA GLU A 207 -21.61 -2.97 3.65
C GLU A 207 -20.15 -3.18 4.05
N GLU A 208 -19.25 -2.32 3.64
CA GLU A 208 -17.85 -2.38 4.06
C GLU A 208 -17.71 -2.27 5.57
N TYR A 209 -18.43 -1.34 6.20
CA TYR A 209 -18.48 -1.24 7.66
C TYR A 209 -18.98 -2.55 8.28
N ASN A 210 -20.09 -3.11 7.77
CA ASN A 210 -20.66 -4.35 8.29
C ASN A 210 -19.73 -5.55 8.09
N ILE A 211 -18.98 -5.60 6.98
CA ILE A 211 -17.93 -6.60 6.73
C ILE A 211 -16.78 -6.42 7.73
N GLY A 212 -16.32 -5.19 7.95
CA GLY A 212 -15.27 -4.86 8.91
C GLY A 212 -15.58 -5.32 10.35
N LEU A 213 -16.87 -5.32 10.74
CA LEU A 213 -17.31 -5.85 12.04
C LEU A 213 -16.99 -7.35 12.22
N THR A 214 -16.79 -8.11 11.16
CA THR A 214 -16.44 -9.52 11.22
C THR A 214 -14.92 -9.77 11.16
N ASN A 215 -14.12 -8.73 10.94
CA ASN A 215 -12.66 -8.82 10.94
C ASN A 215 -12.11 -8.70 12.38
N ASP A 216 -11.80 -9.83 12.98
CA ASP A 216 -11.34 -9.86 14.38
C ASP A 216 -9.94 -9.25 14.58
N PHE A 217 -9.08 -9.27 13.53
CA PHE A 217 -7.79 -8.57 13.61
C PHE A 217 -7.98 -7.06 13.64
N GLU A 218 -8.87 -6.54 12.81
CA GLU A 218 -9.18 -5.10 12.78
C GLU A 218 -9.77 -4.62 14.10
N LYS A 219 -10.66 -5.40 14.72
CA LYS A 219 -11.18 -5.11 16.07
C LYS A 219 -10.05 -5.02 17.10
N ALA A 220 -9.13 -6.00 17.10
CA ALA A 220 -8.01 -6.00 18.03
C ALA A 220 -7.06 -4.82 17.77
N TYR A 221 -6.82 -4.51 16.51
CA TYR A 221 -5.99 -3.38 16.08
C TYR A 221 -6.61 -2.03 16.47
N ASN A 222 -7.91 -1.84 16.27
CA ASN A 222 -8.61 -0.62 16.66
C ASN A 222 -8.64 -0.45 18.20
N ALA A 223 -8.82 -1.55 18.96
CA ALA A 223 -8.72 -1.53 20.40
C ALA A 223 -7.32 -1.17 20.89
N LEU A 224 -6.28 -1.67 20.22
CA LEU A 224 -4.89 -1.32 20.49
C LEU A 224 -4.64 0.18 20.26
N ASN A 225 -5.03 0.70 19.10
CA ASN A 225 -4.85 2.11 18.77
C ASN A 225 -5.63 3.04 19.71
N TYR A 226 -6.83 2.67 20.11
CA TYR A 226 -7.61 3.44 21.08
C TYR A 226 -6.87 3.65 22.41
N LYS A 227 -6.12 2.64 22.85
CA LYS A 227 -5.33 2.68 24.08
C LYS A 227 -3.96 3.33 23.87
N LEU A 228 -3.30 3.12 22.71
CA LEU A 228 -2.02 3.73 22.39
C LEU A 228 -2.13 5.23 22.17
N TYR A 229 -3.25 5.71 21.64
CA TYR A 229 -3.45 7.11 21.24
C TYR A 229 -4.70 7.73 21.91
N PRO A 230 -4.75 7.77 23.26
CA PRO A 230 -5.94 8.22 23.97
C PRO A 230 -6.28 9.68 23.66
N GLY A 231 -7.50 9.91 23.13
CA GLY A 231 -7.97 11.24 22.74
C GLY A 231 -7.38 11.81 21.45
N HIS A 232 -6.43 11.11 20.82
CA HIS A 232 -5.88 11.51 19.53
C HIS A 232 -6.65 10.82 18.40
N PRO A 233 -6.80 11.44 17.21
CA PRO A 233 -7.51 10.83 16.07
C PRO A 233 -7.01 9.44 15.64
N TYR A 234 -5.74 9.14 15.80
CA TYR A 234 -5.23 7.78 15.53
C TYR A 234 -5.87 6.69 16.40
N GLY A 235 -6.41 7.05 17.54
CA GLY A 235 -7.13 6.13 18.42
C GLY A 235 -8.64 6.27 18.37
N THR A 236 -9.16 7.46 18.00
CA THR A 236 -10.59 7.78 18.10
C THR A 236 -11.31 7.86 16.76
N GLN A 237 -10.58 7.96 15.66
CA GLN A 237 -11.15 8.12 14.31
C GLN A 237 -10.65 6.98 13.43
N THR A 238 -11.41 5.88 13.39
CA THR A 238 -11.15 4.79 12.46
C THR A 238 -11.34 5.26 11.00
N ILE A 239 -10.66 4.63 10.06
CA ILE A 239 -10.70 5.05 8.65
C ILE A 239 -12.12 5.02 8.11
N ILE A 240 -12.89 3.98 8.42
CA ILE A 240 -14.28 3.85 7.97
C ILE A 240 -15.26 4.68 8.78
N GLY A 241 -14.84 5.20 9.94
CA GLY A 241 -15.70 5.98 10.84
C GLY A 241 -16.55 5.13 11.77
N THR A 242 -17.58 5.77 12.37
CA THR A 242 -18.50 5.11 13.30
C THR A 242 -19.85 4.87 12.67
N GLN A 243 -20.58 3.86 13.16
CA GLN A 243 -21.96 3.59 12.74
C GLN A 243 -22.86 4.82 12.83
N GLU A 244 -22.74 5.58 13.93
CA GLU A 244 -23.58 6.78 14.14
C GLU A 244 -23.30 7.85 13.10
N HIS A 245 -22.03 8.11 12.79
CA HIS A 245 -21.65 9.13 11.83
C HIS A 245 -22.01 8.74 10.40
N LEU A 246 -21.83 7.47 10.04
CA LEU A 246 -22.25 6.95 8.74
C LEU A 246 -23.78 7.05 8.54
N LYS A 247 -24.57 6.84 9.60
CA LYS A 247 -26.03 7.03 9.56
C LYS A 247 -26.46 8.50 9.43
N ASN A 248 -25.57 9.45 9.67
CA ASN A 248 -25.84 10.89 9.67
C ASN A 248 -24.85 11.65 8.77
N PRO A 249 -24.71 11.27 7.48
CA PRO A 249 -23.73 11.86 6.59
C PRO A 249 -24.05 13.33 6.27
N SER A 250 -23.01 14.12 6.00
CA SER A 250 -23.14 15.55 5.62
C SER A 250 -22.45 15.82 4.30
N ILE A 251 -23.26 16.13 3.27
CA ILE A 251 -22.72 16.57 1.97
C ILE A 251 -22.01 17.93 2.10
N LEU A 252 -22.51 18.78 2.97
CA LEU A 252 -21.87 20.09 3.23
C LEU A 252 -20.48 19.94 3.83
N ASN A 253 -20.28 19.00 4.80
CA ASN A 253 -18.97 18.74 5.37
C ASN A 253 -18.01 18.12 4.33
N LEU A 254 -18.50 17.23 3.45
CA LEU A 254 -17.72 16.70 2.33
C LEU A 254 -17.25 17.80 1.37
N LYS A 255 -18.13 18.73 0.98
CA LYS A 255 -17.75 19.89 0.15
C LYS A 255 -16.73 20.80 0.83
N LYS A 256 -16.87 21.04 2.17
CA LYS A 256 -15.88 21.79 2.96
C LYS A 256 -14.54 21.07 3.02
N TYR A 257 -14.55 19.77 3.23
CA TYR A 257 -13.36 18.92 3.28
C TYR A 257 -12.61 18.95 1.95
N PHE A 258 -13.30 18.75 0.83
CA PHE A 258 -12.71 18.88 -0.50
C PHE A 258 -12.05 20.23 -0.74
N LYS A 259 -12.80 21.32 -0.50
CA LYS A 259 -12.32 22.69 -0.69
C LYS A 259 -11.11 23.02 0.20
N ARG A 260 -11.00 22.37 1.37
CA ARG A 260 -9.90 22.61 2.30
C ARG A 260 -8.65 21.84 1.91
N TYR A 261 -8.77 20.54 1.61
CA TYR A 261 -7.63 19.62 1.53
C TYR A 261 -7.26 19.16 0.12
N TYR A 262 -8.21 19.11 -0.82
CA TYR A 262 -7.95 18.75 -2.22
C TYR A 262 -7.55 19.99 -3.01
N VAL A 263 -6.35 20.45 -2.74
CA VAL A 263 -5.78 21.69 -3.30
C VAL A 263 -4.31 21.45 -3.66
N PRO A 264 -3.77 22.13 -4.70
CA PRO A 264 -2.45 21.77 -5.24
C PRO A 264 -1.32 21.90 -4.21
N ASN A 265 -1.40 22.83 -3.27
CA ASN A 265 -0.40 22.98 -2.21
C ASN A 265 -0.49 21.91 -1.09
N ASN A 266 -1.41 20.94 -1.22
CA ASN A 266 -1.56 19.78 -0.33
C ASN A 266 -1.46 18.44 -1.07
N VAL A 267 -1.11 18.45 -2.36
CA VAL A 267 -1.10 17.30 -3.24
C VAL A 267 0.26 17.10 -3.87
N ALA A 268 0.63 15.84 -4.09
CA ALA A 268 1.72 15.47 -4.97
C ALA A 268 1.26 14.52 -6.06
N ILE A 269 1.82 14.70 -7.25
CA ILE A 269 1.78 13.73 -8.34
C ILE A 269 3.12 13.01 -8.37
N CYS A 270 3.11 11.68 -8.24
CA CYS A 270 4.30 10.84 -8.26
C CYS A 270 4.19 9.87 -9.43
N MET A 271 5.15 9.91 -10.35
CA MET A 271 5.13 9.07 -11.54
C MET A 271 6.45 8.33 -11.70
N SER A 272 6.35 7.04 -12.01
CA SER A 272 7.50 6.22 -12.38
C SER A 272 7.17 5.39 -13.61
N GLY A 273 8.06 5.39 -14.60
CA GLY A 273 7.84 4.65 -15.84
C GLY A 273 8.62 5.16 -17.03
N ASP A 274 8.18 4.76 -18.22
CA ASP A 274 8.78 5.12 -19.51
C ASP A 274 8.23 6.45 -20.01
N PHE A 275 8.94 7.53 -19.77
CA PHE A 275 8.56 8.87 -20.21
C PHE A 275 9.75 9.85 -20.28
N ASN A 276 9.57 10.94 -21.02
CA ASN A 276 10.45 12.10 -20.97
C ASN A 276 9.97 13.07 -19.86
N PRO A 277 10.77 13.30 -18.79
CA PRO A 277 10.34 14.15 -17.67
C PRO A 277 10.03 15.61 -18.06
N ASP A 278 10.71 16.13 -19.07
CA ASP A 278 10.54 17.54 -19.51
C ASP A 278 9.21 17.72 -20.28
N GLU A 279 8.75 16.69 -20.97
CA GLU A 279 7.44 16.66 -21.63
C GLU A 279 6.33 16.43 -20.60
N VAL A 280 6.51 15.48 -19.69
CA VAL A 280 5.51 15.15 -18.67
C VAL A 280 5.24 16.32 -17.73
N ILE A 281 6.27 17.03 -17.26
CA ILE A 281 6.05 18.20 -16.39
C ILE A 281 5.31 19.32 -17.12
N ALA A 282 5.53 19.50 -18.42
CA ALA A 282 4.80 20.47 -19.23
C ALA A 282 3.32 20.08 -19.36
N VAL A 283 3.01 18.79 -19.56
CA VAL A 283 1.64 18.29 -19.61
C VAL A 283 0.96 18.50 -18.24
N ILE A 284 1.63 18.16 -17.14
CA ILE A 284 1.08 18.37 -15.80
C ILE A 284 0.80 19.86 -15.55
N ASP A 285 1.71 20.76 -15.88
CA ASP A 285 1.50 22.20 -15.71
C ASP A 285 0.36 22.73 -16.60
N LYS A 286 0.22 22.21 -17.82
CA LYS A 286 -0.87 22.56 -18.74
C LYS A 286 -2.25 22.30 -18.13
N TYR A 287 -2.46 21.17 -17.47
CA TYR A 287 -3.77 20.76 -16.97
C TYR A 287 -3.99 21.08 -15.49
N PHE A 288 -2.95 21.00 -14.67
CA PHE A 288 -3.04 21.24 -13.23
C PHE A 288 -2.55 22.65 -12.82
N GLY A 289 -1.84 23.39 -13.67
CA GLY A 289 -1.26 24.67 -13.32
C GLY A 289 -2.27 25.76 -12.95
N SER A 290 -3.49 25.71 -13.50
CA SER A 290 -4.59 26.63 -13.18
C SER A 290 -5.31 26.30 -11.86
N TRP A 291 -5.09 25.13 -11.28
CA TRP A 291 -5.70 24.69 -10.02
C TRP A 291 -5.33 25.63 -8.88
N LYS A 292 -6.35 26.12 -8.17
CA LYS A 292 -6.16 27.18 -7.18
C LYS A 292 -5.70 26.62 -5.84
N PRO A 293 -4.59 27.12 -5.28
CA PRO A 293 -4.14 26.74 -3.95
C PRO A 293 -5.05 27.30 -2.87
N ASN A 294 -5.04 26.66 -1.70
CA ASN A 294 -5.63 27.21 -0.49
C ASN A 294 -4.56 27.97 0.31
N PRO A 295 -4.56 29.30 0.32
CA PRO A 295 -3.56 30.08 1.05
C PRO A 295 -3.68 29.95 2.57
N HIS A 296 -4.83 29.48 3.07
CA HIS A 296 -5.13 29.27 4.48
C HIS A 296 -5.10 27.78 4.86
N LEU A 297 -4.44 26.96 4.06
CA LEU A 297 -4.30 25.54 4.36
C LEU A 297 -3.57 25.34 5.67
N SER A 298 -4.25 24.74 6.62
CA SER A 298 -3.67 24.30 7.90
C SER A 298 -4.07 22.85 8.15
N GLN A 299 -3.12 22.06 8.65
CA GLN A 299 -3.44 20.75 9.22
C GLN A 299 -3.97 20.93 10.64
N PRO A 300 -4.89 20.07 11.12
CA PRO A 300 -5.27 20.07 12.52
C PRO A 300 -4.04 19.86 13.41
N GLU A 301 -3.97 20.63 14.48
CA GLU A 301 -2.95 20.46 15.51
C GLU A 301 -3.59 19.79 16.73
N TYR A 302 -2.93 18.79 17.26
CA TYR A 302 -3.38 18.05 18.43
C TYR A 302 -2.41 18.25 19.58
N ALA A 303 -2.92 18.30 20.79
CA ALA A 303 -2.06 18.33 21.97
C ALA A 303 -1.14 17.10 22.00
N PRO A 304 0.14 17.27 22.33
CA PRO A 304 1.04 16.14 22.47
C PRO A 304 0.49 15.10 23.45
N LEU A 305 0.54 13.84 23.05
CA LEU A 305 0.09 12.74 23.90
C LEU A 305 1.04 12.59 25.09
N LYS A 306 0.48 12.43 26.29
CA LYS A 306 1.25 12.05 27.47
C LYS A 306 1.89 10.69 27.26
N GLU A 307 3.07 10.49 27.82
CA GLU A 307 3.70 9.17 27.83
C GLU A 307 2.83 8.16 28.60
N LEU A 308 2.78 6.96 28.09
CA LEU A 308 2.19 5.84 28.84
C LEU A 308 3.16 5.47 29.96
N THR A 309 2.65 5.42 31.20
CA THR A 309 3.48 5.19 32.40
C THR A 309 3.32 3.79 32.98
N ALA A 310 2.39 3.00 32.45
CA ALA A 310 2.14 1.63 32.89
C ALA A 310 1.57 0.80 31.73
N THR A 311 1.68 -0.51 31.84
CA THR A 311 1.00 -1.43 30.94
C THR A 311 -0.52 -1.31 31.09
N THR A 312 -1.22 -1.42 29.97
CA THR A 312 -2.68 -1.51 29.95
C THR A 312 -3.07 -2.68 29.06
N ASP A 313 -4.15 -3.34 29.42
CA ASP A 313 -4.69 -4.44 28.63
C ASP A 313 -6.16 -4.24 28.26
N THR A 314 -6.61 -4.96 27.28
CA THR A 314 -8.02 -5.10 26.92
C THR A 314 -8.26 -6.41 26.20
N THR A 315 -9.51 -6.85 26.18
CA THR A 315 -9.91 -8.07 25.48
C THR A 315 -10.95 -7.75 24.43
N VAL A 316 -10.79 -8.33 23.25
CA VAL A 316 -11.83 -8.37 22.21
C VAL A 316 -12.19 -9.82 21.92
N VAL A 317 -13.43 -10.04 21.52
CA VAL A 317 -13.94 -11.39 21.20
C VAL A 317 -14.39 -11.46 19.74
N GLY A 318 -14.25 -12.64 19.16
CA GLY A 318 -14.70 -12.91 17.80
C GLY A 318 -14.48 -14.37 17.42
N ASN A 319 -14.90 -14.73 16.22
CA ASN A 319 -14.97 -16.13 15.80
C ASN A 319 -13.62 -16.71 15.33
N ASP A 320 -12.67 -15.86 14.93
CA ASP A 320 -11.34 -16.29 14.48
C ASP A 320 -10.50 -16.86 15.63
N ALA A 321 -9.41 -17.55 15.27
CA ALA A 321 -8.45 -18.07 16.23
C ALA A 321 -7.86 -16.98 17.13
N GLU A 322 -7.47 -17.37 18.35
CA GLU A 322 -6.90 -16.47 19.34
C GLU A 322 -5.58 -15.84 18.90
N ARG A 323 -5.36 -14.61 19.35
CA ARG A 323 -4.09 -13.90 19.21
C ARG A 323 -3.88 -12.87 20.31
N VAL A 324 -2.62 -12.48 20.51
CA VAL A 324 -2.24 -11.38 21.39
C VAL A 324 -1.48 -10.34 20.60
N LEU A 325 -1.87 -9.07 20.76
CA LEU A 325 -1.12 -7.92 20.25
C LEU A 325 -0.47 -7.20 21.43
N VAL A 326 0.79 -6.77 21.23
CA VAL A 326 1.52 -5.91 22.19
C VAL A 326 2.05 -4.72 21.45
N GLY A 327 1.72 -3.50 21.86
CA GLY A 327 2.07 -2.29 21.12
C GLY A 327 2.75 -1.22 21.95
N TRP A 328 3.74 -0.56 21.38
CA TRP A 328 4.39 0.65 21.87
C TRP A 328 4.22 1.80 20.90
N ARG A 329 4.17 3.01 21.44
CA ARG A 329 4.15 4.25 20.67
C ARG A 329 5.56 4.84 20.58
N PHE A 330 5.88 5.35 19.40
CA PHE A 330 7.14 6.00 19.08
C PHE A 330 6.92 7.37 18.46
N ASP A 331 8.00 8.10 18.25
CA ASP A 331 7.98 9.38 17.56
C ASP A 331 7.58 9.21 16.07
N LYS A 332 7.33 10.33 15.41
CA LYS A 332 6.87 10.40 14.01
C LYS A 332 7.80 9.70 13.01
N ALA A 333 7.23 9.26 11.88
CA ALA A 333 7.94 8.58 10.80
C ALA A 333 9.18 9.32 10.25
N SER A 334 9.20 10.67 10.33
CA SER A 334 10.33 11.49 9.87
C SER A 334 11.36 11.79 10.96
N SER A 335 11.27 11.18 12.15
CA SER A 335 12.23 11.38 13.23
C SER A 335 13.53 10.60 12.99
N MET A 336 14.61 11.01 13.63
CA MET A 336 15.87 10.27 13.61
C MET A 336 15.77 8.90 14.30
N GLN A 337 14.83 8.73 15.22
CA GLN A 337 14.54 7.45 15.87
C GLN A 337 13.96 6.40 14.91
N ALA A 338 13.32 6.85 13.81
CA ALA A 338 12.70 5.97 12.84
C ALA A 338 13.68 4.97 12.20
N ASP A 339 14.95 5.37 12.01
CA ASP A 339 15.96 4.49 11.43
C ASP A 339 16.36 3.38 12.42
N THR A 340 16.51 3.71 13.70
CA THR A 340 16.79 2.70 14.74
C THR A 340 15.57 1.81 15.00
N LEU A 341 14.35 2.38 14.99
CA LEU A 341 13.12 1.60 15.12
C LEU A 341 12.97 0.61 13.96
N LYS A 342 13.26 1.04 12.72
CA LYS A 342 13.27 0.16 11.54
C LYS A 342 14.27 -0.98 11.70
N LEU A 343 15.51 -0.67 12.11
CA LEU A 343 16.54 -1.68 12.37
C LEU A 343 16.08 -2.69 13.43
N VAL A 344 15.56 -2.21 14.56
CA VAL A 344 15.06 -3.07 15.65
C VAL A 344 13.89 -3.94 15.20
N SER A 345 12.97 -3.40 14.41
CA SER A 345 11.87 -4.17 13.83
C SER A 345 12.37 -5.33 12.98
N GLU A 346 13.33 -5.08 12.09
CA GLU A 346 13.94 -6.10 11.24
C GLU A 346 14.83 -7.08 12.04
N MET A 347 15.45 -6.65 13.13
CA MET A 347 16.18 -7.56 14.02
C MET A 347 15.23 -8.51 14.76
N LEU A 348 14.01 -8.10 15.05
CA LEU A 348 12.99 -8.96 15.66
C LEU A 348 12.36 -9.88 14.62
N ASP A 349 11.91 -9.32 13.50
CA ASP A 349 11.16 -10.04 12.48
C ASP A 349 11.52 -9.54 11.08
N ASN A 350 12.17 -10.40 10.29
CA ASN A 350 12.55 -10.15 8.90
C ASN A 350 12.21 -11.32 7.97
N ASP A 351 11.31 -12.20 8.42
CA ASP A 351 10.86 -13.42 7.73
C ASP A 351 11.91 -14.54 7.60
N ILE A 352 13.19 -14.29 7.93
CA ILE A 352 14.30 -15.26 7.70
C ILE A 352 15.08 -15.54 8.98
N ALA A 353 15.74 -14.53 9.54
CA ALA A 353 16.73 -14.68 10.59
C ALA A 353 16.58 -13.69 11.75
N GLY A 354 15.44 -13.02 11.86
CA GLY A 354 15.11 -12.22 13.02
C GLY A 354 14.92 -13.08 14.27
N LEU A 355 15.00 -12.47 15.43
CA LEU A 355 14.88 -13.18 16.71
C LEU A 355 13.57 -13.97 16.81
N PHE A 356 12.43 -13.38 16.37
CA PHE A 356 11.17 -14.11 16.31
C PHE A 356 11.20 -15.25 15.30
N ASN A 357 11.82 -15.03 14.15
CA ASN A 357 11.87 -16.05 13.10
C ASN A 357 12.63 -17.30 13.55
N LEU A 358 13.79 -17.12 14.21
CA LEU A 358 14.64 -18.22 14.64
C LEU A 358 14.21 -18.80 15.98
N ASP A 359 13.97 -17.95 16.98
CA ASP A 359 13.81 -18.37 18.36
C ASP A 359 12.37 -18.73 18.73
N LEU A 360 11.38 -18.24 17.99
CA LEU A 360 9.97 -18.53 18.23
C LEU A 360 9.34 -19.35 17.11
N ASN A 361 9.44 -18.89 15.85
CA ASN A 361 8.77 -19.50 14.71
C ASN A 361 9.44 -20.79 14.23
N GLN A 362 10.76 -20.76 13.95
CA GLN A 362 11.51 -21.94 13.53
C GLN A 362 11.62 -22.96 14.66
N SER A 363 11.82 -22.50 15.89
CA SER A 363 11.87 -23.36 17.09
C SER A 363 10.48 -23.85 17.53
N MET A 364 9.42 -23.42 16.82
CA MET A 364 8.02 -23.80 17.06
C MET A 364 7.58 -23.61 18.51
N LYS A 365 8.03 -22.53 19.18
CA LYS A 365 7.62 -22.21 20.54
C LYS A 365 6.21 -21.65 20.62
N CYS A 366 5.72 -21.08 19.54
CA CYS A 366 4.33 -20.66 19.35
C CYS A 366 3.89 -21.00 17.91
N MET A 367 2.63 -20.79 17.56
CA MET A 367 2.17 -20.97 16.17
C MET A 367 2.83 -19.95 15.25
N SER A 368 2.82 -18.68 15.63
CA SER A 368 3.56 -17.61 14.95
C SER A 368 3.78 -16.41 15.87
N ALA A 369 4.87 -15.70 15.66
CA ALA A 369 5.15 -14.39 16.21
C ALA A 369 5.66 -13.48 15.11
N SER A 370 5.18 -12.23 15.07
CA SER A 370 5.61 -11.22 14.10
C SER A 370 5.71 -9.83 14.74
N ALA A 371 6.49 -8.95 14.14
CA ALA A 371 6.64 -7.56 14.55
C ALA A 371 6.30 -6.64 13.36
N LEU A 372 5.35 -5.74 13.55
CA LEU A 372 4.92 -4.76 12.56
C LEU A 372 5.21 -3.35 13.06
N THR A 373 5.82 -2.52 12.23
CA THR A 373 5.98 -1.08 12.51
C THR A 373 5.08 -0.26 11.60
N GLU A 374 4.29 0.60 12.19
CA GLU A 374 3.44 1.55 11.47
C GLU A 374 4.03 2.95 11.53
N TRP A 375 4.16 3.53 10.36
CA TRP A 375 4.75 4.85 10.15
C TRP A 375 3.64 5.89 9.93
N LYS A 376 3.49 6.83 10.87
CA LYS A 376 2.48 7.90 10.78
C LYS A 376 3.15 9.28 10.93
N THR A 377 2.46 10.33 10.54
CA THR A 377 3.04 11.68 10.48
C THR A 377 3.30 12.32 11.84
N GLU A 378 2.59 11.91 12.89
CA GLU A 378 2.77 12.45 14.25
C GLU A 378 3.37 11.44 15.22
N TYR A 379 2.97 10.18 15.13
CA TYR A 379 3.46 9.10 15.97
C TYR A 379 3.56 7.82 15.16
N SER A 380 4.58 7.02 15.41
CA SER A 380 4.68 5.66 14.89
C SER A 380 4.34 4.66 15.99
N SER A 381 4.12 3.40 15.64
CA SER A 381 3.93 2.31 16.58
C SER A 381 4.68 1.07 16.14
N MET A 382 5.12 0.26 17.11
CA MET A 382 5.54 -1.10 16.89
C MET A 382 4.56 -2.03 17.55
N ILE A 383 4.08 -3.02 16.82
CA ILE A 383 3.07 -3.98 17.24
C ILE A 383 3.63 -5.39 17.09
N LEU A 384 3.72 -6.12 18.18
CA LEU A 384 3.99 -7.54 18.18
C LEU A 384 2.66 -8.28 18.06
N ASN A 385 2.60 -9.32 17.23
CA ASN A 385 1.42 -10.14 17.02
C ASN A 385 1.80 -11.61 17.21
N GLY A 386 1.24 -12.25 18.22
CA GLY A 386 1.49 -13.64 18.57
C GLY A 386 0.26 -14.51 18.47
N ARG A 387 0.43 -15.73 17.97
CA ARG A 387 -0.62 -16.76 17.90
C ARG A 387 -0.21 -17.99 18.71
N PRO A 388 -1.08 -18.50 19.58
CA PRO A 388 -0.78 -19.65 20.40
C PRO A 388 -0.88 -20.96 19.60
N LYS A 389 -0.12 -21.95 20.03
CA LYS A 389 -0.34 -23.35 19.70
C LYS A 389 -1.54 -23.90 20.48
N LYS A 390 -1.97 -25.09 20.13
CA LYS A 390 -2.97 -25.81 20.89
C LYS A 390 -2.56 -25.93 22.37
N ASN A 391 -3.47 -25.59 23.27
CA ASN A 391 -3.27 -25.60 24.73
C ASN A 391 -2.24 -24.59 25.25
N GLN A 392 -1.75 -23.67 24.44
CA GLN A 392 -0.89 -22.57 24.85
C GLN A 392 -1.74 -21.34 25.17
N THR A 393 -1.42 -20.65 26.25
CA THR A 393 -2.12 -19.43 26.64
C THR A 393 -1.58 -18.20 25.87
N LEU A 394 -2.42 -17.18 25.77
CA LEU A 394 -2.00 -15.90 25.15
C LEU A 394 -0.92 -15.20 25.98
N ASP A 395 -0.92 -15.37 27.31
CA ASP A 395 0.12 -14.82 28.18
C ASP A 395 1.48 -15.51 27.95
N GLU A 396 1.50 -16.84 27.79
CA GLU A 396 2.75 -17.55 27.43
C GLU A 396 3.32 -17.03 26.11
N VAL A 397 2.48 -16.79 25.10
CA VAL A 397 2.93 -16.24 23.82
C VAL A 397 3.43 -14.81 23.98
N LYS A 398 2.75 -13.96 24.76
CA LYS A 398 3.18 -12.60 25.08
C LYS A 398 4.55 -12.62 25.74
N GLU A 399 4.76 -13.44 26.77
CA GLU A 399 6.05 -13.54 27.47
C GLU A 399 7.18 -14.04 26.56
N LEU A 400 6.90 -14.97 25.64
CA LEU A 400 7.86 -15.37 24.62
C LEU A 400 8.30 -14.20 23.77
N MET A 401 7.36 -13.38 23.26
CA MET A 401 7.71 -12.19 22.44
C MET A 401 8.47 -11.13 23.26
N LEU A 402 8.05 -10.86 24.50
CA LEU A 402 8.73 -9.92 25.39
C LEU A 402 10.15 -10.39 25.76
N SER A 403 10.37 -11.70 25.89
CA SER A 403 11.70 -12.24 26.15
C SER A 403 12.71 -11.91 25.06
N GLU A 404 12.27 -11.80 23.80
CA GLU A 404 13.13 -11.40 22.67
C GLU A 404 13.44 -9.89 22.71
N ILE A 405 12.47 -9.05 23.15
CA ILE A 405 12.75 -7.63 23.44
C ILE A 405 13.79 -7.49 24.56
N ASP A 406 13.72 -8.33 25.59
CA ASP A 406 14.71 -8.31 26.69
C ASP A 406 16.11 -8.75 26.24
N LYS A 407 16.23 -9.63 25.24
CA LYS A 407 17.53 -9.92 24.61
C LYS A 407 18.13 -8.67 23.98
N LEU A 408 17.32 -7.85 23.28
CA LEU A 408 17.79 -6.58 22.73
C LEU A 408 18.29 -5.63 23.85
N LYS A 409 17.55 -5.52 24.96
CA LYS A 409 17.93 -4.68 26.12
C LYS A 409 19.23 -5.14 26.78
N ARG A 410 19.48 -6.44 26.83
CA ARG A 410 20.71 -7.00 27.41
C ARG A 410 21.89 -7.03 26.44
N GLY A 411 21.62 -6.93 25.13
CA GLY A 411 22.62 -7.11 24.08
C GLY A 411 22.92 -8.58 23.78
N ASP A 412 22.00 -9.48 24.10
CA ASP A 412 22.10 -10.92 23.87
C ASP A 412 21.74 -11.26 22.41
N PHE A 413 22.43 -10.64 21.48
CA PHE A 413 22.30 -10.88 20.04
C PHE A 413 23.65 -10.70 19.34
N ASP A 414 23.81 -11.38 18.21
CA ASP A 414 25.03 -11.26 17.40
C ASP A 414 25.09 -9.86 16.75
N GLU A 415 26.21 -9.17 16.90
CA GLU A 415 26.44 -7.87 16.27
C GLU A 415 26.40 -7.94 14.74
N ASN A 416 26.74 -9.08 14.15
CA ASN A 416 26.63 -9.31 12.72
C ASN A 416 25.18 -9.20 12.22
N LEU A 417 24.17 -9.40 13.07
CA LEU A 417 22.76 -9.22 12.71
C LEU A 417 22.47 -7.78 12.25
N ILE A 418 23.12 -6.78 12.85
CA ILE A 418 22.95 -5.37 12.45
C ILE A 418 23.41 -5.16 11.00
N LYS A 419 24.61 -5.67 10.66
CA LYS A 419 25.14 -5.58 9.30
C LYS A 419 24.31 -6.38 8.31
N ALA A 420 23.86 -7.56 8.73
CA ALA A 420 23.00 -8.41 7.92
C ALA A 420 21.66 -7.70 7.60
N VAL A 421 21.02 -7.07 8.59
CA VAL A 421 19.81 -6.27 8.37
C VAL A 421 20.08 -5.12 7.40
N ALA A 422 21.15 -4.36 7.58
CA ALA A 422 21.50 -3.26 6.67
C ALA A 422 21.71 -3.72 5.21
N ASN A 423 22.39 -4.87 5.02
CA ASN A 423 22.58 -5.46 3.70
C ASN A 423 21.25 -5.93 3.08
N ASN A 424 20.36 -6.52 3.88
CA ASN A 424 19.06 -6.93 3.41
C ASN A 424 18.14 -5.73 3.11
N GLU A 425 18.21 -4.63 3.86
CA GLU A 425 17.52 -3.38 3.53
C GLU A 425 18.05 -2.79 2.20
N LYS A 426 19.36 -2.88 1.94
CA LYS A 426 19.94 -2.54 0.63
C LYS A 426 19.38 -3.43 -0.48
N LEU A 427 19.27 -4.73 -0.24
CA LEU A 427 18.66 -5.67 -1.20
C LEU A 427 17.18 -5.35 -1.44
N LYS A 428 16.40 -5.11 -0.39
CA LYS A 428 14.98 -4.70 -0.50
C LYS A 428 14.84 -3.40 -1.30
N PHE A 429 15.72 -2.42 -1.06
CA PHE A 429 15.73 -1.18 -1.84
C PHE A 429 16.02 -1.43 -3.32
N TYR A 430 17.00 -2.28 -3.65
CA TYR A 430 17.28 -2.65 -5.04
C TYR A 430 16.08 -3.35 -5.70
N GLN A 431 15.33 -4.16 -4.95
CA GLN A 431 14.11 -4.80 -5.44
C GLN A 431 13.00 -3.78 -5.69
N SER A 432 12.81 -2.84 -4.77
CA SER A 432 11.76 -1.82 -4.90
C SER A 432 12.00 -0.87 -6.06
N ILE A 433 13.25 -0.50 -6.34
CA ILE A 433 13.53 0.39 -7.48
C ILE A 433 13.42 -0.26 -8.86
N GLU A 434 13.27 -1.58 -8.96
CA GLU A 434 12.92 -2.27 -10.20
C GLU A 434 11.43 -2.11 -10.56
N SER A 435 10.58 -1.81 -9.59
CA SER A 435 9.14 -1.69 -9.72
C SER A 435 8.70 -0.23 -9.86
N ASN A 436 7.95 0.08 -10.91
CA ASN A 436 7.35 1.41 -11.08
C ASN A 436 6.40 1.76 -9.94
N LYS A 437 5.62 0.75 -9.48
CA LYS A 437 4.70 0.89 -8.34
C LYS A 437 5.43 1.26 -7.06
N ASP A 438 6.51 0.54 -6.72
CA ASP A 438 7.22 0.76 -5.46
C ASP A 438 7.99 2.08 -5.47
N ARG A 439 8.52 2.52 -6.64
CA ARG A 439 9.10 3.86 -6.81
C ARG A 439 8.05 4.95 -6.56
N ALA A 440 6.86 4.83 -7.16
CA ALA A 440 5.78 5.80 -6.99
C ALA A 440 5.27 5.84 -5.54
N ASP A 441 5.12 4.68 -4.91
CA ASP A 441 4.74 4.55 -3.49
C ASP A 441 5.76 5.21 -2.55
N MET A 442 7.06 4.97 -2.78
CA MET A 442 8.14 5.59 -2.00
C MET A 442 8.10 7.13 -2.09
N MET A 443 7.86 7.69 -3.28
CA MET A 443 7.72 9.13 -3.49
C MET A 443 6.48 9.68 -2.78
N ALA A 444 5.34 9.01 -2.92
CA ALA A 444 4.08 9.38 -2.26
C ALA A 444 4.21 9.33 -0.73
N THR A 445 4.79 8.26 -0.19
CA THR A 445 5.05 8.10 1.24
C THR A 445 5.99 9.18 1.78
N ALA A 446 7.07 9.52 1.05
CA ALA A 446 7.96 10.60 1.41
C ALA A 446 7.23 11.96 1.47
N PHE A 447 6.38 12.24 0.47
CA PHE A 447 5.57 13.45 0.46
C PHE A 447 4.61 13.50 1.66
N ILE A 448 3.84 12.44 1.91
CA ILE A 448 2.87 12.38 3.01
C ILE A 448 3.54 12.59 4.37
N ASN A 449 4.64 11.87 4.63
CA ASN A 449 5.38 11.96 5.89
C ASN A 449 6.25 13.22 6.01
N ARG A 450 6.21 14.13 5.03
CA ARG A 450 7.03 15.35 4.98
C ARG A 450 8.52 15.06 5.10
N ALA A 451 8.95 13.87 4.67
CA ALA A 451 10.35 13.48 4.66
C ALA A 451 11.09 14.19 3.51
N LYS A 452 12.31 14.61 3.76
CA LYS A 452 13.18 15.08 2.69
C LYS A 452 13.62 13.89 1.85
N TRP A 453 13.61 14.01 0.53
CA TRP A 453 13.99 12.91 -0.36
C TRP A 453 15.41 12.40 -0.09
N GLY A 454 16.34 13.30 0.24
CA GLY A 454 17.68 12.92 0.65
C GLY A 454 17.72 12.04 1.92
N ASP A 455 16.80 12.26 2.86
CA ASP A 455 16.71 11.44 4.07
C ASP A 455 16.16 10.04 3.75
N VAL A 456 15.27 9.93 2.76
CA VAL A 456 14.74 8.63 2.30
C VAL A 456 15.85 7.83 1.63
N ILE A 457 16.58 8.44 0.68
CA ILE A 457 17.66 7.77 -0.07
C ILE A 457 18.83 7.42 0.85
N GLY A 458 19.22 8.31 1.78
CA GLY A 458 20.32 8.08 2.72
C GLY A 458 19.99 7.15 3.91
N ARG A 459 18.77 6.58 3.99
CA ARG A 459 18.38 5.75 5.12
C ARG A 459 19.26 4.51 5.31
N ILE A 460 19.63 3.85 4.23
CA ILE A 460 20.46 2.64 4.27
C ILE A 460 21.82 2.94 4.89
N ASP A 461 22.45 4.04 4.52
CA ASP A 461 23.75 4.45 5.06
C ASP A 461 23.64 4.75 6.57
N ARG A 462 22.56 5.42 7.01
CA ARG A 462 22.33 5.69 8.43
C ARG A 462 22.08 4.42 9.23
N ILE A 463 21.28 3.49 8.72
CA ILE A 463 21.04 2.18 9.37
C ILE A 463 22.34 1.41 9.48
N SER A 464 23.17 1.40 8.43
CA SER A 464 24.47 0.71 8.42
C SER A 464 25.46 1.27 9.46
N GLY A 465 25.29 2.53 9.86
CA GLY A 465 26.12 3.18 10.87
C GLY A 465 25.65 2.96 12.32
N ILE A 466 24.52 2.31 12.55
CA ILE A 466 24.00 2.06 13.90
C ILE A 466 24.84 0.99 14.60
N THR A 467 25.29 1.29 15.80
CA THR A 467 26.11 0.37 16.63
C THR A 467 25.25 -0.52 17.54
N LYS A 468 25.79 -1.63 17.97
CA LYS A 468 25.17 -2.51 18.98
C LYS A 468 24.74 -1.75 20.23
N GLN A 469 25.58 -0.84 20.74
CA GLN A 469 25.26 -0.05 21.91
C GLN A 469 24.06 0.87 21.69
N GLN A 470 23.95 1.49 20.51
CA GLN A 470 22.79 2.31 20.16
C GLN A 470 21.48 1.51 20.11
N VAL A 471 21.51 0.26 19.63
CA VAL A 471 20.35 -0.65 19.68
C VAL A 471 19.96 -0.97 21.13
N ILE A 472 20.93 -1.30 21.98
CA ILE A 472 20.72 -1.58 23.42
C ILE A 472 20.10 -0.36 24.11
N ASP A 473 20.67 0.81 23.91
CA ASP A 473 20.21 2.05 24.53
C ASP A 473 18.80 2.44 24.05
N PHE A 474 18.53 2.24 22.76
CA PHE A 474 17.20 2.43 22.19
C PHE A 474 16.19 1.47 22.82
N ALA A 475 16.53 0.17 22.87
CA ALA A 475 15.64 -0.84 23.44
C ALA A 475 15.33 -0.55 24.93
N ARG A 476 16.33 -0.21 25.72
CA ARG A 476 16.18 0.14 27.14
C ARG A 476 15.34 1.40 27.37
N ARG A 477 15.43 2.36 26.46
CA ARG A 477 14.72 3.65 26.59
C ARG A 477 13.26 3.55 26.17
N HIS A 478 12.95 2.76 25.16
CA HIS A 478 11.64 2.79 24.49
C HIS A 478 10.76 1.59 24.76
N PHE A 479 11.32 0.39 25.00
CA PHE A 479 10.50 -0.78 25.32
C PHE A 479 10.37 -0.97 26.84
N LEU A 480 9.71 0.00 27.46
CA LEU A 480 9.43 -0.03 28.90
C LEU A 480 8.10 -0.77 29.17
N ASP A 481 7.78 -0.92 30.47
CA ASP A 481 6.48 -1.45 30.90
C ASP A 481 5.37 -0.39 30.75
N ASN A 482 5.29 0.18 29.55
CA ASN A 482 4.34 1.19 29.13
C ASN A 482 3.66 0.82 27.81
N TYR A 483 3.49 -0.47 27.57
CA TYR A 483 2.86 -1.02 26.38
C TYR A 483 1.38 -1.30 26.59
N VAL A 484 0.67 -1.46 25.48
CA VAL A 484 -0.72 -1.90 25.45
C VAL A 484 -0.78 -3.35 24.99
N THR A 485 -1.52 -4.19 25.72
CA THR A 485 -1.82 -5.57 25.31
C THR A 485 -3.29 -5.70 24.89
N VAL A 486 -3.52 -6.35 23.76
CA VAL A 486 -4.89 -6.74 23.35
C VAL A 486 -4.95 -8.24 23.20
N TYR A 487 -5.83 -8.85 23.98
CA TYR A 487 -6.14 -10.27 23.90
C TYR A 487 -7.38 -10.46 23.00
N LYS A 488 -7.19 -11.04 21.84
CA LYS A 488 -8.30 -11.48 21.00
C LYS A 488 -8.62 -12.94 21.34
N ARG A 489 -9.82 -13.18 21.88
CA ARG A 489 -10.28 -14.50 22.30
C ARG A 489 -11.41 -15.00 21.41
N ILE A 490 -11.55 -16.32 21.29
CA ILE A 490 -12.70 -16.93 20.62
C ILE A 490 -13.96 -16.66 21.45
N GLY A 491 -15.01 -16.20 20.77
CA GLY A 491 -16.30 -15.94 21.38
C GLY A 491 -17.24 -15.15 20.47
N THR A 492 -18.50 -15.09 20.83
CA THR A 492 -19.49 -14.29 20.11
C THR A 492 -19.54 -12.89 20.68
N ASP A 493 -19.27 -11.90 19.86
CA ASP A 493 -19.42 -10.51 20.24
C ASP A 493 -20.90 -10.08 20.10
N THR A 494 -21.58 -10.00 21.26
CA THR A 494 -22.99 -9.60 21.33
C THR A 494 -23.20 -8.09 21.29
N THR A 495 -22.13 -7.30 21.28
CA THR A 495 -22.19 -5.83 21.23
C THR A 495 -22.22 -5.29 19.81
N LEU A 496 -21.92 -6.13 18.80
CA LEU A 496 -21.92 -5.74 17.41
C LEU A 496 -23.30 -5.31 16.93
N LYS A 497 -23.38 -4.09 16.43
CA LYS A 497 -24.57 -3.55 15.81
C LYS A 497 -24.30 -3.29 14.34
N LYS A 498 -24.94 -4.07 13.48
CA LYS A 498 -24.93 -3.79 12.03
C LYS A 498 -25.66 -2.50 11.72
N ILE A 499 -25.29 -1.85 10.63
CA ILE A 499 -26.04 -0.72 10.10
C ILE A 499 -27.26 -1.28 9.38
N ASP A 500 -28.46 -0.94 9.89
CA ASP A 500 -29.68 -1.13 9.10
C ASP A 500 -29.77 -0.05 8.04
N LYS A 501 -29.83 -0.48 6.80
CA LYS A 501 -29.91 0.42 5.65
C LYS A 501 -31.32 1.01 5.52
N PRO A 502 -31.46 2.31 5.20
CA PRO A 502 -32.72 2.81 4.69
C PRO A 502 -33.03 2.12 3.35
N GLN A 503 -34.31 1.85 3.09
CA GLN A 503 -34.72 1.35 1.79
C GLN A 503 -34.53 2.45 0.75
N ILE A 504 -33.81 2.14 -0.32
CA ILE A 504 -33.63 3.02 -1.47
C ILE A 504 -34.20 2.35 -2.74
N THR A 505 -34.63 3.17 -3.66
CA THR A 505 -35.04 2.71 -4.98
C THR A 505 -33.80 2.52 -5.86
N PRO A 506 -33.61 1.36 -6.51
CA PRO A 506 -32.49 1.16 -7.42
C PRO A 506 -32.41 2.23 -8.50
N ILE A 507 -31.22 2.80 -8.71
CA ILE A 507 -31.03 3.78 -9.77
C ILE A 507 -30.86 3.10 -11.14
N PRO A 508 -31.24 3.77 -12.26
CA PRO A 508 -30.99 3.27 -13.60
C PRO A 508 -29.50 3.04 -13.83
N ALA A 509 -29.14 1.92 -14.46
CA ALA A 509 -27.75 1.61 -14.77
C ALA A 509 -27.16 2.50 -15.86
N ASN A 510 -27.98 3.07 -16.74
CA ASN A 510 -27.62 4.00 -17.83
C ASN A 510 -26.33 3.57 -18.61
N ARG A 511 -26.17 2.25 -18.84
CA ARG A 511 -24.92 1.66 -19.38
C ARG A 511 -24.59 2.14 -20.79
N ASP A 512 -25.60 2.45 -21.57
CA ASP A 512 -25.47 2.87 -22.98
C ASP A 512 -25.24 4.38 -23.13
N LEU A 513 -25.33 5.14 -22.02
CA LEU A 513 -25.10 6.57 -22.04
C LEU A 513 -23.60 6.86 -21.92
N GLN A 514 -23.19 7.93 -22.59
CA GLN A 514 -21.82 8.45 -22.55
C GLN A 514 -21.84 9.98 -22.63
N SER A 515 -21.04 10.62 -21.79
CA SER A 515 -20.77 12.06 -21.90
C SER A 515 -19.96 12.39 -23.15
N ASP A 516 -20.00 13.64 -23.59
CA ASP A 516 -19.19 14.08 -24.71
C ASP A 516 -17.68 14.02 -24.39
N PHE A 517 -17.30 14.24 -23.14
CA PHE A 517 -15.92 14.12 -22.69
C PHE A 517 -15.36 12.70 -22.88
N VAL A 518 -16.15 11.67 -22.54
CA VAL A 518 -15.77 10.27 -22.79
C VAL A 518 -15.59 10.00 -24.26
N LYS A 519 -16.50 10.50 -25.11
CA LYS A 519 -16.37 10.37 -26.58
C LYS A 519 -15.12 11.05 -27.11
N GLU A 520 -14.76 12.23 -26.58
CA GLU A 520 -13.51 12.92 -26.93
C GLU A 520 -12.28 12.11 -26.57
N ILE A 521 -12.23 11.55 -25.36
CA ILE A 521 -11.09 10.71 -24.91
C ILE A 521 -10.95 9.46 -25.79
N ILE A 522 -12.07 8.74 -26.03
CA ILE A 522 -12.06 7.52 -26.87
C ILE A 522 -11.59 7.81 -28.31
N ASN A 523 -11.94 8.98 -28.86
CA ASN A 523 -11.57 9.37 -30.21
C ASN A 523 -10.27 10.17 -30.29
N SER A 524 -9.57 10.37 -29.18
CA SER A 524 -8.29 11.07 -29.18
C SER A 524 -7.23 10.27 -29.98
N LYS A 525 -6.44 11.00 -30.75
CA LYS A 525 -5.33 10.38 -31.49
C LYS A 525 -4.11 10.34 -30.60
N VAL A 526 -3.64 9.15 -30.30
CA VAL A 526 -2.44 8.89 -29.53
C VAL A 526 -1.47 8.07 -30.37
N GLU A 527 -0.19 8.43 -30.36
CA GLU A 527 0.83 7.65 -31.08
C GLU A 527 0.92 6.24 -30.50
N PRO A 528 0.88 5.19 -31.33
CA PRO A 528 0.85 3.81 -30.84
C PRO A 528 2.18 3.40 -30.20
N ILE A 529 2.11 2.64 -29.12
CA ILE A 529 3.27 1.96 -28.54
C ILE A 529 3.61 0.74 -29.39
N HIS A 530 4.87 0.64 -29.80
CA HIS A 530 5.37 -0.51 -30.52
C HIS A 530 6.09 -1.48 -29.59
N PRO A 531 5.72 -2.77 -29.57
CA PRO A 531 6.35 -3.75 -28.68
C PRO A 531 7.82 -3.96 -29.05
N LYS A 532 8.68 -4.02 -28.04
CA LYS A 532 10.07 -4.46 -28.17
C LYS A 532 10.14 -5.94 -27.83
N PHE A 533 10.36 -6.77 -28.85
CA PHE A 533 10.46 -8.22 -28.66
C PHE A 533 11.87 -8.63 -28.23
N VAL A 534 11.94 -9.61 -27.33
CA VAL A 534 13.21 -10.25 -26.97
C VAL A 534 13.79 -10.97 -28.18
N VAL A 535 15.01 -10.60 -28.56
CA VAL A 535 15.77 -11.26 -29.62
C VAL A 535 16.73 -12.27 -28.99
N PHE A 536 16.33 -13.54 -28.94
CA PHE A 536 17.06 -14.61 -28.22
C PHE A 536 18.57 -14.68 -28.54
N LYS A 537 18.98 -14.40 -29.77
CA LYS A 537 20.39 -14.43 -30.16
C LYS A 537 21.19 -13.20 -29.67
N LYS A 538 20.52 -12.09 -29.35
CA LYS A 538 21.12 -10.83 -28.93
C LYS A 538 21.01 -10.62 -27.44
N ASP A 539 19.81 -10.84 -26.89
CA ASP A 539 19.46 -10.43 -25.53
C ASP A 539 19.72 -11.56 -24.51
N ILE A 540 19.87 -12.81 -24.97
CA ILE A 540 20.07 -13.97 -24.09
C ILE A 540 21.35 -14.72 -24.48
N VAL A 541 22.27 -14.84 -23.53
CA VAL A 541 23.45 -15.68 -23.69
C VAL A 541 23.10 -17.14 -23.37
N LYS A 542 23.32 -18.03 -24.33
CA LYS A 542 23.13 -19.47 -24.18
C LYS A 542 24.43 -20.17 -23.85
N GLY A 543 24.40 -20.99 -22.83
CA GLY A 543 25.56 -21.78 -22.40
C GLY A 543 25.16 -23.18 -21.93
N LYS A 544 26.16 -23.91 -21.42
CA LYS A 544 25.99 -25.19 -20.74
C LYS A 544 26.94 -25.27 -19.56
N THR A 545 26.51 -25.91 -18.50
CA THR A 545 27.42 -26.25 -17.39
C THR A 545 28.56 -27.14 -17.85
N LYS A 546 29.74 -27.02 -17.23
CA LYS A 546 30.94 -27.77 -17.69
C LYS A 546 30.80 -29.27 -17.50
N LYS A 547 30.34 -29.75 -16.34
CA LYS A 547 30.24 -31.16 -15.99
C LYS A 547 28.95 -31.80 -16.50
N SER A 548 27.80 -31.32 -16.01
CA SER A 548 26.48 -31.93 -16.26
C SER A 548 25.87 -31.59 -17.62
N LYS A 549 26.48 -30.62 -18.37
CA LYS A 549 26.00 -30.17 -19.68
C LYS A 549 24.56 -29.60 -19.64
N LEU A 550 24.07 -29.20 -18.49
CA LEU A 550 22.77 -28.55 -18.33
C LEU A 550 22.71 -27.27 -19.16
N PRO A 551 21.62 -27.02 -19.86
CA PRO A 551 21.46 -25.77 -20.60
C PRO A 551 21.36 -24.59 -19.63
N VAL A 552 22.02 -23.49 -19.98
CA VAL A 552 21.99 -22.24 -19.19
C VAL A 552 21.53 -21.11 -20.11
N LEU A 553 20.56 -20.34 -19.64
CA LEU A 553 20.14 -19.07 -20.22
C LEU A 553 20.56 -17.96 -19.26
N TYR A 554 21.28 -16.96 -19.77
CA TYR A 554 21.83 -15.88 -18.95
C TYR A 554 21.48 -14.52 -19.54
N VAL A 555 21.01 -13.62 -18.69
CA VAL A 555 20.83 -12.20 -18.97
C VAL A 555 21.60 -11.42 -17.90
N LYS A 556 22.44 -10.47 -18.34
CA LYS A 556 23.19 -9.62 -17.43
C LYS A 556 22.28 -8.58 -16.80
N ASN A 557 22.27 -8.50 -15.48
CA ASN A 557 21.65 -7.38 -14.78
C ASN A 557 22.56 -6.13 -14.92
N THR A 558 22.03 -5.07 -15.53
CA THR A 558 22.70 -3.79 -15.72
C THR A 558 22.14 -2.66 -14.86
N GLU A 559 21.11 -2.93 -14.07
CA GLU A 559 20.35 -1.92 -13.31
C GLU A 559 20.86 -1.76 -11.89
N ASN A 560 21.21 -2.87 -11.25
CA ASN A 560 21.65 -2.88 -9.87
C ASN A 560 22.54 -4.11 -9.55
N GLY A 561 22.99 -4.21 -8.30
CA GLY A 561 23.87 -5.28 -7.84
C GLY A 561 23.14 -6.56 -7.41
N ARG A 562 22.06 -6.98 -8.06
CA ARG A 562 21.30 -8.20 -7.75
C ARG A 562 21.58 -9.33 -8.74
N PHE A 563 21.44 -10.57 -8.24
CA PHE A 563 21.35 -11.76 -9.09
C PHE A 563 20.13 -12.61 -8.74
N LYS A 564 19.69 -13.41 -9.71
CA LYS A 564 18.74 -14.51 -9.50
C LYS A 564 19.17 -15.68 -10.37
N LEU A 565 19.41 -16.84 -9.75
CA LEU A 565 19.63 -18.13 -10.41
C LEU A 565 18.43 -19.01 -10.15
N THR A 566 17.86 -19.62 -11.20
CA THR A 566 16.73 -20.53 -11.06
C THR A 566 17.01 -21.84 -11.79
N TYR A 567 16.85 -22.94 -11.08
CA TYR A 567 16.80 -24.29 -11.63
C TYR A 567 15.34 -24.69 -11.85
N TYR A 568 15.01 -25.17 -13.04
CA TYR A 568 13.70 -25.71 -13.34
C TYR A 568 13.77 -27.24 -13.42
N ILE A 569 12.90 -27.92 -12.70
CA ILE A 569 12.80 -29.37 -12.61
C ILE A 569 11.38 -29.73 -13.04
N MET A 570 11.26 -30.53 -14.11
CA MET A 570 9.98 -30.90 -14.71
C MET A 570 9.31 -32.06 -13.92
N GLN A 571 9.18 -31.86 -12.61
CA GLN A 571 8.47 -32.71 -11.66
C GLN A 571 7.75 -31.85 -10.65
N GLY A 572 6.52 -32.16 -10.32
CA GLY A 572 5.69 -31.43 -9.39
C GLY A 572 4.75 -32.34 -8.59
N GLN A 573 3.73 -31.76 -7.99
CA GLN A 573 2.76 -32.47 -7.13
C GLN A 573 2.02 -33.61 -7.87
N GLU A 574 1.77 -33.47 -9.18
CA GLU A 574 1.14 -34.55 -9.99
C GLU A 574 2.05 -35.78 -10.11
N ASN A 575 3.37 -35.62 -9.99
CA ASN A 575 4.32 -36.72 -9.98
C ASN A 575 4.49 -37.32 -8.57
N ASP A 576 4.59 -36.46 -7.56
CA ASP A 576 4.69 -36.87 -6.17
C ASP A 576 4.10 -35.79 -5.24
N LYS A 577 2.97 -36.08 -4.60
CA LYS A 577 2.25 -35.22 -3.68
C LYS A 577 3.03 -34.83 -2.41
N TRP A 578 4.12 -35.55 -2.10
CA TRP A 578 4.94 -35.28 -0.93
C TRP A 578 6.02 -34.22 -1.15
N LEU A 579 6.27 -33.85 -2.42
CA LEU A 579 7.32 -32.86 -2.75
C LEU A 579 7.15 -31.53 -2.03
N GLU A 580 5.92 -31.05 -1.91
CA GLU A 580 5.66 -29.78 -1.20
C GLU A 580 5.99 -29.89 0.30
N TYR A 581 5.55 -30.98 0.93
CA TYR A 581 5.86 -31.22 2.35
C TYR A 581 7.37 -31.40 2.56
N ALA A 582 8.04 -32.13 1.66
CA ALA A 582 9.48 -32.30 1.68
C ALA A 582 10.20 -30.95 1.57
N ALA A 583 9.80 -30.10 0.62
CA ALA A 583 10.35 -28.76 0.44
C ALA A 583 10.17 -27.86 1.69
N ASN A 584 9.02 -27.97 2.36
CA ASN A 584 8.76 -27.25 3.61
C ASN A 584 9.54 -27.82 4.80
N TYR A 585 9.67 -29.13 4.90
CA TYR A 585 10.47 -29.78 5.93
C TYR A 585 11.97 -29.47 5.78
N MET A 586 12.49 -29.39 4.55
CA MET A 586 13.88 -29.02 4.28
C MET A 586 14.32 -27.70 4.97
N LYS A 587 13.40 -26.74 5.10
CA LYS A 587 13.68 -25.47 5.79
C LYS A 587 14.06 -25.63 7.27
N LEU A 588 13.76 -26.79 7.84
CA LEU A 588 14.05 -27.12 9.24
C LEU A 588 15.31 -28.00 9.40
N LEU A 589 15.99 -28.32 8.30
CA LEU A 589 17.16 -29.18 8.29
C LEU A 589 18.46 -28.35 8.30
N GLY A 590 19.46 -28.90 8.95
CA GLY A 590 20.85 -28.46 8.87
C GLY A 590 21.69 -29.46 8.10
N THR A 591 23.00 -29.27 8.16
CA THR A 591 24.04 -30.18 7.64
C THR A 591 24.91 -30.69 8.79
N ASP A 592 25.96 -31.47 8.47
CA ASP A 592 26.97 -31.86 9.46
C ASP A 592 27.71 -30.67 10.08
N LYS A 593 27.76 -29.55 9.36
CA LYS A 593 28.55 -28.38 9.73
C LYS A 593 27.72 -27.28 10.41
N MET A 594 26.43 -27.18 10.07
CA MET A 594 25.55 -26.10 10.48
C MET A 594 24.18 -26.61 10.89
N THR A 595 23.64 -26.10 11.98
CA THR A 595 22.24 -26.26 12.32
C THR A 595 21.36 -25.51 11.31
N ALA A 596 20.06 -25.85 11.21
CA ALA A 596 19.12 -25.12 10.38
C ALA A 596 19.11 -23.61 10.67
N LYS A 597 19.19 -23.25 11.96
CA LYS A 597 19.29 -21.86 12.41
C LYS A 597 20.55 -21.16 11.85
N GLN A 598 21.72 -21.78 12.00
CA GLN A 598 22.98 -21.23 11.49
C GLN A 598 22.98 -21.10 9.97
N LEU A 599 22.39 -22.07 9.27
CA LEU A 599 22.26 -22.02 7.81
C LEU A 599 21.43 -20.83 7.35
N GLN A 600 20.26 -20.60 7.97
CA GLN A 600 19.41 -19.45 7.66
C GLN A 600 20.08 -18.12 8.01
N GLN A 601 20.76 -18.02 9.16
CA GLN A 601 21.56 -16.86 9.53
C GLN A 601 22.64 -16.56 8.49
N LYS A 602 23.35 -17.59 8.01
CA LYS A 602 24.41 -17.42 7.01
C LYS A 602 23.87 -16.91 5.67
N PHE A 603 22.74 -17.44 5.19
CA PHE A 603 22.07 -16.90 4.00
C PHE A 603 21.67 -15.43 4.19
N TYR A 604 21.13 -15.10 5.36
CA TYR A 604 20.72 -13.73 5.68
C TYR A 604 21.91 -12.78 5.77
N GLU A 605 23.04 -13.19 6.36
CA GLU A 605 24.31 -12.43 6.40
C GLU A 605 24.81 -12.08 4.99
N LEU A 606 24.66 -13.01 4.05
CA LEU A 606 25.02 -12.82 2.66
C LEU A 606 24.02 -11.93 1.90
N ALA A 607 22.94 -11.48 2.53
CA ALA A 607 21.79 -10.89 1.86
C ALA A 607 21.38 -11.71 0.63
N CYS A 608 21.30 -13.02 0.81
CA CYS A 608 20.87 -14.01 -0.17
C CYS A 608 19.80 -14.91 0.43
N SER A 609 19.01 -15.49 -0.42
CA SER A 609 17.99 -16.46 -0.03
C SER A 609 17.83 -17.54 -1.08
N TYR A 610 17.33 -18.70 -0.67
CA TYR A 610 16.86 -19.73 -1.58
C TYR A 610 15.36 -19.95 -1.40
N LYS A 611 14.71 -20.39 -2.48
CA LYS A 611 13.29 -20.75 -2.48
C LYS A 611 13.12 -22.03 -3.32
N ILE A 612 12.42 -23.00 -2.74
CA ILE A 612 11.94 -24.18 -3.45
C ILE A 612 10.43 -24.01 -3.63
N ASP A 613 9.97 -23.94 -4.87
CA ASP A 613 8.57 -23.72 -5.26
C ASP A 613 8.07 -24.94 -6.01
N VAL A 614 7.12 -25.65 -5.43
CA VAL A 614 6.56 -26.89 -6.01
C VAL A 614 5.18 -26.59 -6.57
N ARG A 615 5.01 -26.80 -7.86
CA ARG A 615 3.74 -26.62 -8.57
C ARG A 615 3.19 -27.97 -9.04
N ALA A 616 2.07 -27.95 -9.73
CA ALA A 616 1.42 -29.17 -10.21
C ALA A 616 2.39 -30.07 -11.04
N ARG A 617 3.12 -29.50 -12.02
CA ARG A 617 3.93 -30.25 -12.99
C ARG A 617 5.41 -29.90 -13.00
N GLU A 618 5.81 -28.90 -12.24
CA GLU A 618 7.18 -28.41 -12.18
C GLU A 618 7.57 -28.03 -10.77
N MET A 619 8.86 -28.06 -10.50
CA MET A 619 9.47 -27.48 -9.31
C MET A 619 10.56 -26.52 -9.74
N SER A 620 10.66 -25.38 -9.09
CA SER A 620 11.77 -24.46 -9.28
C SER A 620 12.54 -24.25 -7.99
N VAL A 621 13.86 -24.21 -8.11
CA VAL A 621 14.78 -23.86 -7.03
C VAL A 621 15.45 -22.55 -7.43
N SER A 622 15.22 -21.49 -6.68
CA SER A 622 15.81 -20.18 -6.95
C SER A 622 16.76 -19.77 -5.82
N ILE A 623 17.91 -19.24 -6.20
CA ILE A 623 18.86 -18.55 -5.30
C ILE A 623 18.94 -17.12 -5.79
N SER A 624 18.76 -16.15 -4.89
CA SER A 624 18.78 -14.74 -5.26
C SER A 624 19.36 -13.88 -4.12
N GLY A 625 19.85 -12.70 -4.46
CA GLY A 625 20.42 -11.78 -3.48
C GLY A 625 21.40 -10.77 -4.09
N LEU A 626 22.34 -10.28 -3.29
CA LEU A 626 23.41 -9.42 -3.74
C LEU A 626 24.41 -10.18 -4.62
N ALA A 627 24.71 -9.64 -5.80
CA ALA A 627 25.52 -10.31 -6.82
C ALA A 627 26.97 -10.57 -6.35
N GLU A 628 27.50 -9.73 -5.49
CA GLU A 628 28.82 -9.89 -4.89
C GLU A 628 28.94 -11.17 -4.04
N ASN A 629 27.85 -11.64 -3.46
CA ASN A 629 27.79 -12.83 -2.60
C ASN A 629 27.29 -14.09 -3.34
N MET A 630 27.01 -14.00 -4.66
CA MET A 630 26.50 -15.13 -5.45
C MET A 630 27.34 -16.42 -5.34
N PRO A 631 28.69 -16.41 -5.47
CA PRO A 631 29.47 -17.63 -5.40
C PRO A 631 29.35 -18.34 -4.05
N GLU A 632 29.38 -17.57 -2.94
CA GLU A 632 29.27 -18.12 -1.59
C GLU A 632 27.87 -18.68 -1.33
N ALA A 633 26.81 -17.96 -1.75
CA ALA A 633 25.44 -18.40 -1.60
C ALA A 633 25.13 -19.70 -2.36
N ILE A 634 25.67 -19.86 -3.58
CA ILE A 634 25.53 -21.10 -4.36
C ILE A 634 26.28 -22.25 -3.67
N SER A 635 27.54 -22.04 -3.22
CA SER A 635 28.30 -23.05 -2.53
C SER A 635 27.63 -23.50 -1.22
N LEU A 636 27.05 -22.56 -0.49
CA LEU A 636 26.29 -22.84 0.73
C LEU A 636 25.04 -23.68 0.45
N PHE A 637 24.34 -23.35 -0.65
CA PHE A 637 23.17 -24.09 -1.05
C PHE A 637 23.50 -25.50 -1.55
N ASP A 638 24.59 -25.67 -2.32
CA ASP A 638 25.05 -26.97 -2.81
C ASP A 638 25.46 -27.86 -1.61
N ASP A 639 26.24 -27.33 -0.65
CA ASP A 639 26.58 -28.09 0.58
C ASP A 639 25.33 -28.50 1.36
N PHE A 640 24.32 -27.62 1.43
CA PHE A 640 23.05 -27.93 2.08
C PHE A 640 22.30 -29.07 1.39
N ILE A 641 22.13 -29.02 0.07
CA ILE A 641 21.38 -30.04 -0.67
C ILE A 641 22.08 -31.40 -0.62
N GLU A 642 23.43 -31.41 -0.72
CA GLU A 642 24.21 -32.63 -0.71
C GLU A 642 24.32 -33.28 0.69
N ASN A 643 24.29 -32.47 1.75
CA ASN A 643 24.62 -32.89 3.12
C ASN A 643 23.48 -32.62 4.13
N ALA A 644 22.25 -32.38 3.65
CA ALA A 644 21.11 -32.19 4.55
C ALA A 644 20.88 -33.41 5.43
N LYS A 645 20.74 -33.18 6.75
CA LYS A 645 20.52 -34.26 7.73
C LYS A 645 19.08 -34.33 8.17
N VAL A 646 18.53 -35.54 8.13
CA VAL A 646 17.22 -35.80 8.71
C VAL A 646 17.28 -35.56 10.22
N ASP A 647 16.34 -34.76 10.72
CA ASP A 647 16.10 -34.48 12.12
C ASP A 647 14.70 -34.95 12.51
N THR A 648 14.62 -36.11 13.20
CA THR A 648 13.35 -36.70 13.62
C THR A 648 12.59 -35.85 14.62
N ALA A 649 13.28 -35.08 15.46
CA ALA A 649 12.65 -34.18 16.42
C ALA A 649 12.02 -32.97 15.68
N ALA A 650 12.74 -32.40 14.70
CA ALA A 650 12.21 -31.35 13.83
C ALA A 650 11.04 -31.87 12.98
N TYR A 651 11.11 -33.12 12.49
CA TYR A 651 10.02 -33.76 11.77
C TYR A 651 8.75 -33.88 12.61
N SER A 652 8.87 -34.39 13.84
CA SER A 652 7.71 -34.53 14.74
C SER A 652 7.04 -33.18 15.03
N LYS A 653 7.83 -32.14 15.29
CA LYS A 653 7.34 -30.77 15.46
C LYS A 653 6.72 -30.20 14.20
N PHE A 654 7.27 -30.51 13.02
CA PHE A 654 6.71 -30.13 11.74
C PHE A 654 5.31 -30.71 11.53
N VAL A 655 5.14 -32.02 11.81
CA VAL A 655 3.83 -32.69 11.73
C VAL A 655 2.83 -32.06 12.70
N GLU A 656 3.22 -31.84 13.98
CA GLU A 656 2.39 -31.18 14.98
C GLU A 656 1.94 -29.79 14.51
N LYS A 657 2.86 -29.00 13.96
CA LYS A 657 2.56 -27.67 13.41
C LYS A 657 1.61 -27.71 12.23
N GLU A 658 1.74 -28.68 11.33
CA GLU A 658 0.81 -28.85 10.20
C GLU A 658 -0.62 -29.23 10.67
N GLU A 659 -0.74 -30.03 11.72
CA GLU A 659 -2.03 -30.36 12.35
C GLU A 659 -2.66 -29.15 13.03
N ASP A 660 -1.86 -28.38 13.76
CA ASP A 660 -2.28 -27.14 14.39
C ASP A 660 -2.71 -26.10 13.34
N LEU A 661 -1.94 -25.97 12.23
CA LEU A 661 -2.28 -25.08 11.13
C LEU A 661 -3.63 -25.44 10.49
N ARG A 662 -3.88 -26.74 10.26
CA ARG A 662 -5.18 -27.21 9.74
C ARG A 662 -6.32 -26.88 10.70
N SER A 663 -6.09 -27.01 11.98
CA SER A 663 -7.08 -26.66 13.03
C SER A 663 -7.34 -25.16 13.04
N PHE A 664 -6.29 -24.34 12.88
CA PHE A 664 -6.40 -22.89 12.76
C PHE A 664 -7.17 -22.48 11.49
N LEU A 665 -6.86 -23.07 10.33
CA LEU A 665 -7.51 -22.73 9.06
C LEU A 665 -9.01 -23.03 9.07
N LYS A 666 -9.47 -24.02 9.84
CA LYS A 666 -10.90 -24.29 10.04
C LYS A 666 -11.64 -23.13 10.74
N LEU A 667 -10.93 -22.30 11.48
CA LEU A 667 -11.47 -21.12 12.15
C LEU A 667 -11.28 -19.83 11.33
N SER A 668 -10.60 -19.92 10.16
CA SER A 668 -10.39 -18.77 9.28
C SER A 668 -11.53 -18.63 8.28
N GLN A 669 -12.20 -17.48 8.26
CA GLN A 669 -13.27 -17.19 7.31
C GLN A 669 -12.76 -17.25 5.86
N ASP A 670 -11.61 -16.63 5.59
CA ASP A 670 -11.01 -16.57 4.25
C ASP A 670 -10.60 -17.96 3.74
N ALA A 671 -9.97 -18.78 4.62
CA ALA A 671 -9.61 -20.13 4.25
C ALA A 671 -10.84 -21.00 3.96
N ASN A 672 -11.88 -20.90 4.78
CA ASN A 672 -13.14 -21.63 4.55
C ASN A 672 -13.80 -21.20 3.25
N TYR A 673 -13.80 -19.91 2.91
CA TYR A 673 -14.31 -19.41 1.65
C TYR A 673 -13.52 -19.95 0.46
N ALA A 674 -12.19 -19.93 0.51
CA ALA A 674 -11.32 -20.46 -0.53
C ALA A 674 -11.54 -21.98 -0.73
N TYR A 675 -11.65 -22.74 0.36
CA TYR A 675 -11.96 -24.18 0.26
C TYR A 675 -13.34 -24.46 -0.33
N LEU A 676 -14.35 -23.67 0.00
CA LEU A 676 -15.69 -23.78 -0.59
C LEU A 676 -15.67 -23.48 -2.09
N GLN A 677 -14.88 -22.52 -2.54
CA GLN A 677 -14.70 -22.23 -3.96
C GLN A 677 -14.06 -23.42 -4.69
N VAL A 678 -12.97 -23.98 -4.14
CA VAL A 678 -12.29 -25.14 -4.71
C VAL A 678 -13.25 -26.35 -4.76
N TYR A 679 -13.97 -26.60 -3.67
CA TYR A 679 -14.97 -27.67 -3.63
C TYR A 679 -16.09 -27.45 -4.65
N GLY A 680 -16.59 -26.23 -4.79
CA GLY A 680 -17.63 -25.87 -5.76
C GLY A 680 -17.18 -26.07 -7.22
N MET A 681 -15.90 -25.85 -7.52
CA MET A 681 -15.34 -26.00 -8.86
C MET A 681 -14.97 -27.45 -9.21
N TYR A 682 -14.45 -28.21 -8.24
CA TYR A 682 -13.80 -29.48 -8.50
C TYR A 682 -14.43 -30.68 -7.75
N GLY A 683 -15.30 -30.43 -6.78
CA GLY A 683 -15.99 -31.48 -6.02
C GLY A 683 -15.11 -32.24 -5.01
N THR A 684 -13.89 -31.77 -4.76
CA THR A 684 -12.93 -32.43 -3.86
C THR A 684 -12.24 -31.43 -2.93
#